data_7ec636452dd61d1d4f7d8f6bca624168
#
_entry.id   7ec636452dd61d1d4f7d8f6bca624168
#
_cell.length_a   1.000
_cell.length_b   1.000
_cell.length_c   1.000
_cell.angle_alpha   90.00
_cell.angle_beta   90.00
_cell.angle_gamma   90.00
#
_symmetry.space_group_name_H-M   'P 1'
#
loop_
_entity.id
_entity.type
_entity.pdbx_description
1 polymer ?
#
loop_
_entity_poly.entity_id
_entity_poly.type
_entity_poly.pdbx_seq_one_letter_code
_entity_poly.pdbx_strand_id
1 'polypeptide(L)'
;MTEESQQQVSLAHHRGLDGLRGVAVILVIIFHSGLGWLPGGFLGVSVFFTLSGFLITSLLINECENTRRIDLKAFWGRRLRRLAPASLVVIAGVVGLASWLSTSIEASRIKGDAISATLYFSNWRFIYSGHSYGELFASPSPLQHLWSLSIEEQLYVIVPVVIAGLFALGLRRRAIGFVFLIAVAGSTIATMFTDSHELIYYGTHTRAAELLLGSALACLFGHRIERLAVQKAKPLSTMYIVPLLGVIVLARFSSVDSPWVYSGLLTLFAGLSAICLIASVHAGPVRSILSSSPLVRIGEVSYGLYLIHWPVIVWLNSERVDLQPTVLFGVQVIVTVILTVASYWLIEQPIRRRKVLLSVRWSASTFVAAVVGVLILSSAILASASTQVDTASEVLATVAPTTPVVGPSNVTSTTIVSSSAKPARVDRTGPLSVLVIGDSTAENVATALAAGSDGSLGVISAGVLGCPLLQVASVRDREESQQDVAYCPNNGQLVRDSLMSIDAVVIVAGVANQWAYKKIGSDMWIEPGSEQYILDLNSFLLEIEQIVSPQGLPVLVFETPAVRDNPRILGDEIVSLVRWAQVIKHWDSSWFSVKTIPYADALSDPNTAQGKKERPDGVHLAEDFGEELARAVLIPRLRENFFDALDEMNSSGCRRALDQSLDLRLCRLSE
;
A
#
# COMPACT_ATOMS: atom_id res chain seq x y z
N MET A 1 -28.68 -21.40 -52.48
CA MET A 1 -27.77 -20.66 -51.62
C MET A 1 -28.05 -21.16 -50.22
N THR A 2 -27.20 -22.07 -49.80
CA THR A 2 -27.40 -22.94 -48.64
C THR A 2 -27.06 -22.19 -47.34
N GLU A 3 -27.83 -22.42 -46.28
CA GLU A 3 -27.74 -21.89 -44.91
C GLU A 3 -26.46 -22.25 -44.15
N GLU A 4 -25.40 -22.70 -44.83
CA GLU A 4 -24.13 -23.15 -44.23
C GLU A 4 -23.11 -22.03 -43.93
N SER A 5 -23.41 -20.75 -44.19
CA SER A 5 -22.41 -19.69 -44.14
C SER A 5 -22.42 -18.77 -42.91
N GLN A 6 -23.16 -19.07 -41.84
CA GLN A 6 -23.25 -18.15 -40.68
C GLN A 6 -23.04 -18.77 -39.30
N GLN A 7 -22.19 -19.76 -39.16
CA GLN A 7 -21.61 -20.07 -37.86
C GLN A 7 -20.15 -19.56 -37.75
N GLN A 8 -19.98 -18.26 -37.85
CA GLN A 8 -18.76 -17.62 -37.34
C GLN A 8 -18.75 -17.84 -35.83
N VAL A 9 -18.01 -18.86 -35.37
CA VAL A 9 -17.80 -19.15 -33.96
C VAL A 9 -17.12 -17.92 -33.35
N SER A 10 -17.88 -17.09 -32.67
CA SER A 10 -17.35 -15.95 -31.94
C SER A 10 -16.39 -16.46 -30.86
N LEU A 11 -15.10 -16.22 -31.01
CA LEU A 11 -14.06 -16.56 -29.99
C LEU A 11 -14.40 -16.02 -28.60
N ALA A 12 -15.21 -14.98 -28.52
CA ALA A 12 -15.63 -14.36 -27.26
C ALA A 12 -16.42 -15.30 -26.32
N HIS A 13 -16.89 -16.48 -26.82
CA HIS A 13 -17.65 -17.45 -26.02
C HIS A 13 -17.02 -18.86 -26.10
N HIS A 14 -15.70 -18.93 -26.27
CA HIS A 14 -15.03 -20.21 -26.33
C HIS A 14 -14.77 -20.75 -24.92
N ARG A 15 -15.37 -21.92 -24.60
CA ARG A 15 -15.29 -22.56 -23.26
C ARG A 15 -13.86 -22.68 -22.71
N GLY A 16 -12.86 -22.98 -23.59
CA GLY A 16 -11.47 -23.07 -23.17
C GLY A 16 -10.87 -21.75 -22.69
N LEU A 17 -11.28 -20.62 -23.29
CA LEU A 17 -10.86 -19.29 -22.84
C LEU A 17 -11.47 -18.94 -21.47
N ASP A 18 -12.73 -19.30 -21.23
CA ASP A 18 -13.35 -19.12 -19.91
C ASP A 18 -12.65 -20.02 -18.88
N GLY A 19 -12.31 -21.28 -19.23
CA GLY A 19 -11.53 -22.13 -18.34
C GLY A 19 -10.12 -21.59 -18.03
N LEU A 20 -9.46 -20.95 -19.00
CA LEU A 20 -8.16 -20.30 -18.76
C LEU A 20 -8.30 -19.12 -17.76
N ARG A 21 -9.40 -18.36 -17.84
CA ARG A 21 -9.74 -17.34 -16.84
C ARG A 21 -9.97 -17.96 -15.45
N GLY A 22 -10.62 -19.15 -15.43
CA GLY A 22 -10.83 -19.91 -14.19
C GLY A 22 -9.51 -20.30 -13.53
N VAL A 23 -8.55 -20.81 -14.33
CA VAL A 23 -7.20 -21.11 -13.81
C VAL A 23 -6.52 -19.84 -13.28
N ALA A 24 -6.56 -18.75 -14.03
CA ALA A 24 -5.93 -17.50 -13.64
C ALA A 24 -6.45 -16.94 -12.30
N VAL A 25 -7.77 -16.93 -12.08
CA VAL A 25 -8.33 -16.44 -10.80
C VAL A 25 -8.04 -17.38 -9.64
N ILE A 26 -7.99 -18.70 -9.87
CA ILE A 26 -7.59 -19.67 -8.84
C ILE A 26 -6.15 -19.42 -8.38
N LEU A 27 -5.22 -19.21 -9.32
CA LEU A 27 -3.82 -18.88 -8.99
C LEU A 27 -3.75 -17.64 -8.09
N VAL A 28 -4.48 -16.58 -8.44
CA VAL A 28 -4.50 -15.32 -7.68
C VAL A 28 -5.08 -15.53 -6.28
N ILE A 29 -6.20 -16.25 -6.14
CA ILE A 29 -6.84 -16.49 -4.83
C ILE A 29 -5.93 -17.33 -3.92
N ILE A 30 -5.28 -18.37 -4.46
CA ILE A 30 -4.35 -19.19 -3.69
C ILE A 30 -3.12 -18.37 -3.28
N PHE A 31 -2.60 -17.50 -4.13
CA PHE A 31 -1.51 -16.60 -3.80
C PHE A 31 -1.87 -15.72 -2.59
N HIS A 32 -3.02 -15.09 -2.62
CA HIS A 32 -3.47 -14.19 -1.55
C HIS A 32 -3.89 -14.92 -0.25
N SER A 33 -3.97 -16.25 -0.26
CA SER A 33 -4.27 -17.02 0.97
C SER A 33 -3.19 -16.91 2.04
N GLY A 34 -1.96 -16.49 1.69
CA GLY A 34 -0.80 -16.48 2.60
C GLY A 34 -0.28 -17.87 3.00
N LEU A 35 -0.84 -18.97 2.47
CA LEU A 35 -0.46 -20.34 2.84
C LEU A 35 0.85 -20.83 2.18
N GLY A 36 1.48 -20.02 1.33
CA GLY A 36 2.73 -20.38 0.64
C GLY A 36 2.61 -21.53 -0.38
N TRP A 37 1.39 -21.98 -0.71
CA TRP A 37 1.20 -23.09 -1.66
C TRP A 37 1.62 -22.73 -3.09
N LEU A 38 1.31 -21.50 -3.52
CA LEU A 38 1.65 -20.97 -4.84
C LEU A 38 2.15 -19.51 -4.70
N PRO A 39 3.38 -19.29 -4.26
CA PRO A 39 3.91 -17.94 -4.03
C PRO A 39 4.01 -17.11 -5.32
N GLY A 40 4.05 -17.73 -6.49
CA GLY A 40 3.98 -17.06 -7.79
C GLY A 40 2.57 -16.97 -8.39
N GLY A 41 1.52 -17.25 -7.62
CA GLY A 41 0.14 -17.19 -8.13
C GLY A 41 -0.30 -15.79 -8.58
N PHE A 42 0.41 -14.70 -8.16
CA PHE A 42 0.22 -13.35 -8.71
C PHE A 42 0.39 -13.28 -10.24
N LEU A 43 1.15 -14.20 -10.82
CA LEU A 43 1.31 -14.34 -12.28
C LEU A 43 -0.01 -14.65 -13.01
N GLY A 44 -1.05 -15.08 -12.28
CA GLY A 44 -2.41 -15.18 -12.83
C GLY A 44 -2.94 -13.86 -13.40
N VAL A 45 -2.49 -12.71 -12.89
CA VAL A 45 -2.81 -11.38 -13.45
C VAL A 45 -2.26 -11.24 -14.88
N SER A 46 -1.05 -11.74 -15.15
CA SER A 46 -0.42 -11.71 -16.49
C SER A 46 -1.23 -12.54 -17.51
N VAL A 47 -1.83 -13.66 -17.08
CA VAL A 47 -2.78 -14.42 -17.91
C VAL A 47 -3.99 -13.57 -18.26
N PHE A 48 -4.56 -12.85 -17.28
CA PHE A 48 -5.69 -11.95 -17.53
C PHE A 48 -5.33 -10.83 -18.51
N PHE A 49 -4.20 -10.17 -18.35
CA PHE A 49 -3.75 -9.10 -19.24
C PHE A 49 -3.58 -9.59 -20.68
N THR A 50 -2.89 -10.72 -20.88
CA THR A 50 -2.68 -11.30 -22.21
C THR A 50 -4.02 -11.69 -22.87
N LEU A 51 -4.91 -12.31 -22.11
CA LEU A 51 -6.24 -12.72 -22.58
C LEU A 51 -7.11 -11.50 -22.91
N SER A 52 -7.09 -10.46 -22.08
CA SER A 52 -7.80 -9.22 -22.29
C SER A 52 -7.34 -8.51 -23.56
N GLY A 53 -6.03 -8.37 -23.75
CA GLY A 53 -5.47 -7.77 -24.96
C GLY A 53 -5.88 -8.51 -26.23
N PHE A 54 -5.85 -9.85 -26.21
CA PHE A 54 -6.30 -10.67 -27.31
C PHE A 54 -7.81 -10.48 -27.61
N LEU A 55 -8.65 -10.56 -26.60
CA LEU A 55 -10.11 -10.50 -26.80
C LEU A 55 -10.58 -9.13 -27.29
N ILE A 56 -10.11 -8.03 -26.67
CA ILE A 56 -10.55 -6.70 -27.11
C ILE A 56 -10.04 -6.37 -28.51
N THR A 57 -8.80 -6.73 -28.80
CA THR A 57 -8.23 -6.48 -30.12
C THR A 57 -8.92 -7.33 -31.20
N SER A 58 -9.23 -8.60 -30.92
CA SER A 58 -10.00 -9.44 -31.83
C SER A 58 -11.37 -8.83 -32.15
N LEU A 59 -12.08 -8.31 -31.15
CA LEU A 59 -13.37 -7.64 -31.34
C LEU A 59 -13.24 -6.38 -32.21
N LEU A 60 -12.24 -5.54 -31.96
CA LEU A 60 -12.03 -4.29 -32.70
C LEU A 60 -11.60 -4.54 -34.15
N ILE A 61 -10.70 -5.51 -34.37
CA ILE A 61 -10.25 -5.90 -35.71
C ILE A 61 -11.44 -6.45 -36.52
N ASN A 62 -12.22 -7.36 -35.92
CA ASN A 62 -13.41 -7.92 -36.57
C ASN A 62 -14.46 -6.83 -36.89
N GLU A 63 -14.72 -5.91 -35.97
CA GLU A 63 -15.61 -4.77 -36.23
C GLU A 63 -15.09 -3.92 -37.40
N CYS A 64 -13.79 -3.59 -37.41
CA CYS A 64 -13.20 -2.79 -38.47
C CYS A 64 -13.19 -3.49 -39.83
N GLU A 65 -12.86 -4.79 -39.90
CA GLU A 65 -12.86 -5.57 -41.15
C GLU A 65 -14.26 -5.65 -41.75
N ASN A 66 -15.31 -5.79 -40.90
CA ASN A 66 -16.69 -5.90 -41.35
C ASN A 66 -17.36 -4.58 -41.70
N THR A 67 -17.09 -3.51 -40.92
CA THR A 67 -17.82 -2.22 -41.02
C THR A 67 -16.97 -1.09 -41.54
N ARG A 68 -15.65 -1.29 -41.72
CA ARG A 68 -14.64 -0.27 -42.06
C ARG A 68 -14.56 0.89 -41.06
N ARG A 69 -15.16 0.74 -39.90
CA ARG A 69 -15.17 1.74 -38.81
C ARG A 69 -15.16 1.03 -37.46
N ILE A 70 -14.66 1.74 -36.45
CA ILE A 70 -14.73 1.30 -35.04
C ILE A 70 -15.62 2.29 -34.31
N ASP A 71 -16.70 1.81 -33.73
CA ASP A 71 -17.56 2.61 -32.85
C ASP A 71 -17.00 2.59 -31.41
N LEU A 72 -16.06 3.51 -31.14
CA LEU A 72 -15.44 3.65 -29.82
C LEU A 72 -16.47 3.92 -28.72
N LYS A 73 -17.54 4.69 -29.01
CA LYS A 73 -18.59 4.97 -27.99
C LYS A 73 -19.36 3.71 -27.63
N ALA A 74 -19.74 2.93 -28.62
CA ALA A 74 -20.40 1.67 -28.38
C ALA A 74 -19.48 0.68 -27.69
N PHE A 75 -18.19 0.63 -28.04
CA PHE A 75 -17.19 -0.21 -27.41
C PHE A 75 -17.06 0.11 -25.91
N TRP A 76 -16.76 1.35 -25.55
CA TRP A 76 -16.64 1.77 -24.15
C TRP A 76 -17.95 1.64 -23.38
N GLY A 77 -19.08 1.93 -23.98
CA GLY A 77 -20.38 1.73 -23.36
C GLY A 77 -20.68 0.24 -23.05
N ARG A 78 -20.22 -0.70 -23.89
CA ARG A 78 -20.33 -2.16 -23.59
C ARG A 78 -19.41 -2.54 -22.42
N ARG A 79 -18.19 -1.99 -22.33
CA ARG A 79 -17.23 -2.25 -21.26
C ARG A 79 -17.69 -1.68 -19.93
N LEU A 80 -18.09 -0.41 -19.89
CA LEU A 80 -18.61 0.24 -18.68
C LEU A 80 -19.78 -0.55 -18.08
N ARG A 81 -20.76 -0.97 -18.88
CA ARG A 81 -21.87 -1.81 -18.39
C ARG A 81 -21.45 -3.16 -17.86
N ARG A 82 -20.33 -3.70 -18.32
CA ARG A 82 -19.83 -5.01 -17.90
C ARG A 82 -19.02 -4.96 -16.62
N LEU A 83 -18.16 -3.95 -16.43
CA LEU A 83 -17.12 -3.92 -15.40
C LEU A 83 -17.46 -2.94 -14.27
N ALA A 84 -17.86 -1.71 -14.60
CA ALA A 84 -18.03 -0.66 -13.62
C ALA A 84 -19.10 -0.92 -12.53
N PRO A 85 -20.27 -1.52 -12.80
CA PRO A 85 -21.28 -1.68 -11.75
C PRO A 85 -20.80 -2.54 -10.58
N ALA A 86 -20.13 -3.66 -10.85
CA ALA A 86 -19.65 -4.54 -9.80
C ALA A 86 -18.47 -3.91 -9.05
N SER A 87 -17.51 -3.26 -9.76
CA SER A 87 -16.39 -2.59 -9.09
C SER A 87 -16.85 -1.44 -8.20
N LEU A 88 -17.77 -0.60 -8.65
CA LEU A 88 -18.31 0.50 -7.83
C LEU A 88 -19.07 0.00 -6.60
N VAL A 89 -19.84 -1.09 -6.71
CA VAL A 89 -20.52 -1.67 -5.55
C VAL A 89 -19.52 -2.25 -4.55
N VAL A 90 -18.47 -2.93 -5.02
CA VAL A 90 -17.42 -3.45 -4.15
C VAL A 90 -16.66 -2.29 -3.46
N ILE A 91 -16.27 -1.25 -4.20
CA ILE A 91 -15.61 -0.07 -3.61
C ILE A 91 -16.52 0.59 -2.57
N ALA A 92 -17.80 0.82 -2.89
CA ALA A 92 -18.75 1.40 -1.95
C ALA A 92 -18.95 0.52 -0.69
N GLY A 93 -19.02 -0.81 -0.89
CA GLY A 93 -19.09 -1.77 0.21
C GLY A 93 -17.86 -1.74 1.11
N VAL A 94 -16.67 -1.66 0.50
CA VAL A 94 -15.40 -1.53 1.24
C VAL A 94 -15.37 -0.23 2.03
N VAL A 95 -15.73 0.90 1.42
CA VAL A 95 -15.77 2.20 2.12
C VAL A 95 -16.79 2.19 3.26
N GLY A 96 -17.96 1.59 3.04
CA GLY A 96 -18.99 1.47 4.08
C GLY A 96 -18.55 0.58 5.26
N LEU A 97 -17.86 -0.54 4.98
CA LEU A 97 -17.33 -1.41 6.02
C LEU A 97 -16.11 -0.82 6.72
N ALA A 98 -15.29 -0.06 6.03
CA ALA A 98 -14.11 0.58 6.60
C ALA A 98 -14.46 1.52 7.76
N SER A 99 -15.61 2.19 7.70
CA SER A 99 -16.09 3.06 8.80
C SER A 99 -16.37 2.31 10.12
N TRP A 100 -16.50 0.98 10.06
CA TRP A 100 -16.79 0.14 11.24
C TRP A 100 -15.61 -0.76 11.61
N LEU A 101 -14.79 -1.14 10.64
CA LEU A 101 -13.77 -2.17 10.81
C LEU A 101 -12.34 -1.62 10.80
N SER A 102 -12.16 -0.34 10.43
CA SER A 102 -10.82 0.25 10.26
C SER A 102 -10.56 1.33 11.29
N THR A 103 -9.30 1.46 11.69
CA THR A 103 -8.82 2.60 12.48
C THR A 103 -8.91 3.90 11.67
N SER A 104 -8.81 5.06 12.32
CA SER A 104 -8.86 6.38 11.63
C SER A 104 -7.78 6.52 10.56
N ILE A 105 -6.60 5.96 10.81
CA ILE A 105 -5.45 5.96 9.89
C ILE A 105 -5.73 5.07 8.67
N GLU A 106 -6.18 3.83 8.90
CA GLU A 106 -6.57 2.92 7.82
C GLU A 106 -7.73 3.49 7.00
N ALA A 107 -8.71 4.10 7.65
CA ALA A 107 -9.84 4.74 7.00
C ALA A 107 -9.40 5.88 6.07
N SER A 108 -8.45 6.73 6.50
CA SER A 108 -7.88 7.80 5.66
C SER A 108 -7.15 7.23 4.44
N ARG A 109 -6.38 6.14 4.62
CA ARG A 109 -5.71 5.43 3.53
C ARG A 109 -6.73 4.84 2.55
N ILE A 110 -7.72 4.09 3.05
CA ILE A 110 -8.78 3.47 2.25
C ILE A 110 -9.56 4.52 1.45
N LYS A 111 -9.78 5.72 2.00
CA LYS A 111 -10.37 6.86 1.26
C LYS A 111 -9.59 7.20 0.00
N GLY A 112 -8.28 7.41 0.12
CA GLY A 112 -7.42 7.70 -1.02
C GLY A 112 -7.42 6.56 -2.05
N ASP A 113 -7.41 5.31 -1.58
CA ASP A 113 -7.44 4.13 -2.42
C ASP A 113 -8.79 3.97 -3.12
N ALA A 114 -9.90 4.25 -2.45
CA ALA A 114 -11.24 4.24 -3.04
C ALA A 114 -11.41 5.29 -4.14
N ILE A 115 -10.88 6.50 -3.92
CA ILE A 115 -10.89 7.56 -4.94
C ILE A 115 -10.06 7.12 -6.16
N SER A 116 -8.84 6.65 -5.94
CA SER A 116 -7.96 6.23 -7.02
C SER A 116 -8.49 5.00 -7.77
N ALA A 117 -9.10 4.03 -7.07
CA ALA A 117 -9.74 2.87 -7.66
C ALA A 117 -10.97 3.25 -8.50
N THR A 118 -11.80 4.16 -8.01
CA THR A 118 -12.97 4.66 -8.73
C THR A 118 -12.59 5.36 -10.04
N LEU A 119 -11.45 6.03 -10.06
CA LEU A 119 -10.91 6.76 -11.21
C LEU A 119 -9.91 5.95 -12.05
N TYR A 120 -9.70 4.67 -11.72
CA TYR A 120 -8.80 3.75 -12.42
C TYR A 120 -7.34 4.21 -12.48
N PHE A 121 -6.80 4.76 -11.40
CA PHE A 121 -5.37 5.07 -11.28
C PHE A 121 -4.72 4.57 -9.96
N SER A 122 -5.30 3.56 -9.32
CA SER A 122 -4.77 2.95 -8.09
C SER A 122 -3.31 2.51 -8.23
N ASN A 123 -2.93 1.98 -9.38
CA ASN A 123 -1.57 1.56 -9.64
C ASN A 123 -0.56 2.71 -9.48
N TRP A 124 -0.85 3.90 -9.98
CA TRP A 124 0.00 5.08 -9.81
C TRP A 124 0.00 5.58 -8.38
N ARG A 125 -1.16 5.55 -7.71
CA ARG A 125 -1.24 5.89 -6.30
C ARG A 125 -0.33 4.98 -5.47
N PHE A 126 -0.33 3.67 -5.69
CA PHE A 126 0.53 2.74 -4.95
C PHE A 126 2.03 2.96 -5.23
N ILE A 127 2.41 3.33 -6.44
CA ILE A 127 3.78 3.73 -6.76
C ILE A 127 4.20 4.97 -5.96
N TYR A 128 3.36 6.03 -5.95
CA TYR A 128 3.71 7.30 -5.32
C TYR A 128 3.51 7.35 -3.80
N SER A 129 2.68 6.48 -3.24
CA SER A 129 2.42 6.45 -1.80
C SER A 129 3.40 5.59 -1.01
N GLY A 130 4.32 4.89 -1.66
CA GLY A 130 5.30 4.02 -1.02
C GLY A 130 4.68 2.84 -0.24
N HIS A 131 3.46 2.45 -0.57
CA HIS A 131 2.69 1.46 0.19
C HIS A 131 3.27 0.04 0.19
N SER A 132 4.16 -0.30 -0.74
CA SER A 132 4.85 -1.60 -0.70
C SER A 132 5.63 -1.82 0.59
N TYR A 133 6.15 -0.73 1.17
CA TYR A 133 6.89 -0.75 2.42
C TYR A 133 5.99 -0.66 3.66
N GLY A 134 4.95 0.16 3.63
CA GLY A 134 3.95 0.26 4.70
C GLY A 134 3.16 -1.03 4.94
N GLU A 135 3.14 -1.95 3.96
CA GLU A 135 2.49 -3.26 4.07
C GLU A 135 3.20 -4.22 5.04
N LEU A 136 4.45 -3.98 5.40
CA LEU A 136 5.13 -4.75 6.45
C LEU A 136 4.53 -4.49 7.84
N PHE A 137 3.90 -3.33 8.05
CA PHE A 137 3.45 -2.86 9.36
C PHE A 137 1.98 -2.44 9.41
N ALA A 138 1.30 -2.38 8.30
CA ALA A 138 -0.13 -2.07 8.24
C ALA A 138 -0.88 -3.19 7.53
N SER A 139 -2.09 -3.48 7.97
CA SER A 139 -3.00 -4.35 7.22
C SER A 139 -3.09 -3.87 5.77
N PRO A 140 -2.92 -4.75 4.78
CA PRO A 140 -2.96 -4.33 3.38
C PRO A 140 -4.30 -3.69 3.05
N SER A 141 -4.28 -2.69 2.16
CA SER A 141 -5.53 -2.05 1.75
C SER A 141 -6.50 -3.07 1.14
N PRO A 142 -7.76 -3.11 1.58
CA PRO A 142 -8.76 -4.00 0.99
C PRO A 142 -9.07 -3.67 -0.48
N LEU A 143 -8.57 -2.56 -1.01
CA LEU A 143 -8.70 -2.15 -2.42
C LEU A 143 -7.39 -2.31 -3.22
N GLN A 144 -6.32 -2.81 -2.60
CA GLN A 144 -5.00 -2.88 -3.24
C GLN A 144 -5.03 -3.63 -4.57
N HIS A 145 -5.68 -4.78 -4.64
CA HIS A 145 -5.76 -5.61 -5.85
C HIS A 145 -6.33 -4.88 -7.08
N LEU A 146 -7.01 -3.74 -6.91
CA LEU A 146 -7.58 -2.94 -8.01
C LEU A 146 -6.52 -2.20 -8.85
N TRP A 147 -5.23 -2.26 -8.46
CA TRP A 147 -4.14 -1.74 -9.28
C TRP A 147 -4.11 -2.37 -10.68
N SER A 148 -4.33 -3.66 -10.79
CA SER A 148 -4.31 -4.37 -12.07
C SER A 148 -5.51 -3.99 -12.95
N LEU A 149 -6.69 -3.83 -12.35
CA LEU A 149 -7.87 -3.33 -13.05
C LEU A 149 -7.65 -1.91 -13.57
N SER A 150 -6.94 -1.07 -12.82
CA SER A 150 -6.58 0.28 -13.25
C SER A 150 -5.71 0.25 -14.52
N ILE A 151 -4.68 -0.60 -14.57
CA ILE A 151 -3.85 -0.78 -15.77
C ILE A 151 -4.70 -1.27 -16.95
N GLU A 152 -5.56 -2.26 -16.71
CA GLU A 152 -6.42 -2.83 -17.75
C GLU A 152 -7.36 -1.79 -18.36
N GLU A 153 -8.02 -0.96 -17.54
CA GLU A 153 -8.93 0.08 -18.01
C GLU A 153 -8.20 1.23 -18.73
N GLN A 154 -7.00 1.61 -18.27
CA GLN A 154 -6.15 2.57 -18.98
C GLN A 154 -5.81 2.07 -20.39
N LEU A 155 -5.43 0.80 -20.52
CA LEU A 155 -5.14 0.19 -21.82
C LEU A 155 -6.42 -0.04 -22.66
N TYR A 156 -7.59 -0.20 -22.05
CA TYR A 156 -8.89 -0.22 -22.76
C TYR A 156 -9.29 1.14 -23.33
N VAL A 157 -8.70 2.23 -22.84
CA VAL A 157 -8.82 3.54 -23.47
C VAL A 157 -7.81 3.68 -24.60
N ILE A 158 -6.54 3.34 -24.38
CA ILE A 158 -5.44 3.58 -25.32
C ILE A 158 -5.52 2.66 -26.54
N VAL A 159 -5.64 1.35 -26.35
CA VAL A 159 -5.56 0.35 -27.44
C VAL A 159 -6.61 0.55 -28.52
N PRO A 160 -7.91 0.78 -28.22
CA PRO A 160 -8.92 1.03 -29.23
C PRO A 160 -8.66 2.31 -30.05
N VAL A 161 -8.18 3.38 -29.40
CA VAL A 161 -7.83 4.64 -30.08
C VAL A 161 -6.65 4.41 -31.03
N VAL A 162 -5.60 3.70 -30.56
CA VAL A 162 -4.43 3.36 -31.40
C VAL A 162 -4.86 2.50 -32.60
N ILE A 163 -5.66 1.47 -32.41
CA ILE A 163 -6.14 0.62 -33.50
C ILE A 163 -6.95 1.46 -34.49
N ALA A 164 -7.91 2.27 -34.03
CA ALA A 164 -8.73 3.11 -34.88
C ALA A 164 -7.88 4.10 -35.69
N GLY A 165 -6.90 4.76 -35.04
CA GLY A 165 -5.98 5.69 -35.69
C GLY A 165 -5.10 5.01 -36.75
N LEU A 166 -4.50 3.87 -36.44
CA LEU A 166 -3.67 3.12 -37.38
C LEU A 166 -4.47 2.61 -38.59
N PHE A 167 -5.71 2.17 -38.37
CA PHE A 167 -6.61 1.82 -39.49
C PHE A 167 -7.00 3.04 -40.33
N ALA A 168 -7.26 4.17 -39.71
CA ALA A 168 -7.56 5.41 -40.43
C ALA A 168 -6.38 5.89 -41.30
N LEU A 169 -5.15 5.59 -40.87
CA LEU A 169 -3.92 5.79 -41.64
C LEU A 169 -3.70 4.74 -42.74
N GLY A 170 -4.63 3.79 -42.93
CA GLY A 170 -4.57 2.76 -43.96
C GLY A 170 -3.70 1.55 -43.65
N LEU A 171 -3.23 1.41 -42.41
CA LEU A 171 -2.43 0.24 -42.03
C LEU A 171 -3.27 -1.03 -42.02
N ARG A 172 -2.71 -2.09 -42.58
CA ARG A 172 -3.32 -3.42 -42.52
C ARG A 172 -3.12 -4.03 -41.14
N ARG A 173 -4.01 -4.93 -40.72
CA ARG A 173 -3.96 -5.55 -39.39
C ARG A 173 -2.61 -6.17 -39.03
N ARG A 174 -1.85 -6.78 -40.01
CA ARG A 174 -0.50 -7.31 -39.74
C ARG A 174 0.48 -6.21 -39.36
N ALA A 175 0.43 -5.04 -40.02
CA ALA A 175 1.26 -3.90 -39.69
C ALA A 175 0.94 -3.39 -38.26
N ILE A 176 -0.35 -3.34 -37.89
CA ILE A 176 -0.78 -2.99 -36.53
C ILE A 176 -0.22 -4.01 -35.52
N GLY A 177 -0.23 -5.29 -35.86
CA GLY A 177 0.39 -6.34 -35.03
C GLY A 177 1.87 -6.14 -34.81
N PHE A 178 2.61 -5.70 -35.83
CA PHE A 178 4.03 -5.35 -35.67
C PHE A 178 4.24 -4.09 -34.83
N VAL A 179 3.38 -3.09 -34.95
CA VAL A 179 3.43 -1.92 -34.05
C VAL A 179 3.25 -2.35 -32.59
N PHE A 180 2.33 -3.24 -32.31
CA PHE A 180 2.17 -3.79 -30.95
C PHE A 180 3.40 -4.61 -30.50
N LEU A 181 4.04 -5.39 -31.37
CA LEU A 181 5.29 -6.09 -31.02
C LEU A 181 6.44 -5.11 -30.69
N ILE A 182 6.55 -4.02 -31.44
CA ILE A 182 7.51 -2.94 -31.12
C ILE A 182 7.19 -2.33 -29.75
N ALA A 183 5.91 -2.08 -29.46
CA ALA A 183 5.49 -1.57 -28.15
C ALA A 183 5.73 -2.58 -27.01
N VAL A 184 5.57 -3.89 -27.25
CA VAL A 184 5.97 -4.97 -26.31
C VAL A 184 7.47 -4.89 -26.03
N ALA A 185 8.30 -4.81 -27.09
CA ALA A 185 9.75 -4.66 -26.92
C ALA A 185 10.11 -3.39 -26.13
N GLY A 186 9.48 -2.26 -26.43
CA GLY A 186 9.68 -1.00 -25.71
C GLY A 186 9.29 -1.10 -24.22
N SER A 187 8.15 -1.72 -23.91
CA SER A 187 7.71 -1.98 -22.52
C SER A 187 8.69 -2.90 -21.78
N THR A 188 9.16 -3.97 -22.44
CA THR A 188 10.15 -4.89 -21.85
C THR A 188 11.49 -4.20 -21.62
N ILE A 189 11.94 -3.38 -22.58
CA ILE A 189 13.15 -2.58 -22.41
C ILE A 189 13.00 -1.60 -21.25
N ALA A 190 11.87 -0.90 -21.16
CA ALA A 190 11.60 0.00 -20.05
C ALA A 190 11.68 -0.73 -18.69
N THR A 191 11.21 -1.97 -18.60
CA THR A 191 11.34 -2.80 -17.39
C THR A 191 12.82 -3.08 -17.05
N MET A 192 13.67 -3.35 -18.05
CA MET A 192 15.09 -3.64 -17.83
C MET A 192 15.92 -2.43 -17.39
N PHE A 193 15.44 -1.21 -17.66
CA PHE A 193 16.09 0.05 -17.26
C PHE A 193 15.40 0.71 -16.06
N THR A 194 14.53 0.01 -15.36
CA THR A 194 13.83 0.50 -14.17
C THR A 194 14.34 -0.25 -12.95
N ASP A 195 14.89 0.47 -11.99
CA ASP A 195 15.43 -0.10 -10.74
C ASP A 195 14.34 -0.28 -9.66
N SER A 196 13.22 0.43 -9.74
CA SER A 196 12.13 0.31 -8.78
C SER A 196 11.24 -0.90 -9.07
N HIS A 197 11.21 -1.85 -8.14
CA HIS A 197 10.33 -3.03 -8.19
C HIS A 197 8.85 -2.63 -8.24
N GLU A 198 8.44 -1.59 -7.49
CA GLU A 198 7.08 -1.06 -7.51
C GLU A 198 6.70 -0.54 -8.89
N LEU A 199 7.59 0.23 -9.51
CA LEU A 199 7.34 0.77 -10.85
C LEU A 199 7.28 -0.35 -11.90
N ILE A 200 8.07 -1.42 -11.75
CA ILE A 200 7.99 -2.61 -12.60
C ILE A 200 6.66 -3.34 -12.37
N TYR A 201 6.22 -3.49 -11.12
CA TYR A 201 5.05 -4.28 -10.77
C TYR A 201 3.73 -3.54 -11.03
N TYR A 202 3.65 -2.25 -10.69
CA TYR A 202 2.44 -1.43 -10.78
C TYR A 202 2.42 -0.49 -11.99
N GLY A 203 3.53 -0.26 -12.68
CA GLY A 203 3.63 0.69 -13.78
C GLY A 203 2.84 0.28 -15.02
N THR A 204 2.00 1.15 -15.55
CA THR A 204 1.24 0.86 -16.77
C THR A 204 2.16 0.58 -17.95
N HIS A 205 3.25 1.34 -18.08
CA HIS A 205 4.20 1.20 -19.19
C HIS A 205 5.06 -0.05 -19.08
N THR A 206 5.39 -0.53 -17.89
CA THR A 206 6.18 -1.76 -17.66
C THR A 206 5.32 -3.02 -17.81
N ARG A 207 4.03 -2.95 -17.41
CA ARG A 207 3.07 -4.07 -17.52
C ARG A 207 2.33 -4.11 -18.86
N ALA A 208 2.44 -3.07 -19.68
CA ALA A 208 1.77 -3.01 -20.98
C ALA A 208 2.17 -4.16 -21.91
N ALA A 209 3.41 -4.67 -21.82
CA ALA A 209 3.91 -5.79 -22.63
C ALA A 209 2.96 -6.99 -22.64
N GLU A 210 2.37 -7.34 -21.51
CA GLU A 210 1.52 -8.52 -21.35
C GLU A 210 0.20 -8.39 -22.14
N LEU A 211 -0.47 -7.25 -22.03
CA LEU A 211 -1.70 -6.98 -22.76
C LEU A 211 -1.43 -6.75 -24.24
N LEU A 212 -0.39 -5.99 -24.56
CA LEU A 212 0.00 -5.70 -25.95
C LEU A 212 0.45 -6.95 -26.70
N LEU A 213 1.05 -7.94 -26.02
CA LEU A 213 1.38 -9.23 -26.62
C LEU A 213 0.11 -9.97 -27.03
N GLY A 214 -0.93 -9.97 -26.19
CA GLY A 214 -2.26 -10.49 -26.55
C GLY A 214 -2.86 -9.75 -27.74
N SER A 215 -2.71 -8.43 -27.81
CA SER A 215 -3.17 -7.61 -28.92
C SER A 215 -2.42 -7.91 -30.21
N ALA A 216 -1.09 -8.07 -30.15
CA ALA A 216 -0.28 -8.48 -31.29
C ALA A 216 -0.68 -9.87 -31.82
N LEU A 217 -0.93 -10.81 -30.90
CA LEU A 217 -1.39 -12.16 -31.22
C LEU A 217 -2.74 -12.12 -31.99
N ALA A 218 -3.67 -11.30 -31.56
CA ALA A 218 -4.96 -11.10 -32.24
C ALA A 218 -4.78 -10.54 -33.66
N CYS A 219 -3.93 -9.53 -33.81
CA CYS A 219 -3.66 -8.93 -35.11
C CYS A 219 -2.93 -9.87 -36.07
N LEU A 220 -1.94 -10.62 -35.62
CA LEU A 220 -1.11 -11.44 -36.48
C LEU A 220 -1.73 -12.80 -36.78
N PHE A 221 -2.36 -13.41 -35.80
CA PHE A 221 -2.78 -14.81 -35.83
C PHE A 221 -4.28 -15.04 -35.58
N GLY A 222 -5.11 -14.02 -35.33
CA GLY A 222 -6.51 -14.17 -34.97
C GLY A 222 -7.28 -15.15 -35.89
N HIS A 223 -7.27 -14.95 -37.21
CA HIS A 223 -7.92 -15.86 -38.16
C HIS A 223 -7.31 -17.29 -38.22
N ARG A 224 -6.02 -17.45 -37.86
CA ARG A 224 -5.45 -18.81 -37.74
C ARG A 224 -5.95 -19.49 -36.48
N ILE A 225 -6.05 -18.75 -35.37
CA ILE A 225 -6.58 -19.26 -34.09
C ILE A 225 -8.06 -19.62 -34.24
N GLU A 226 -8.86 -18.81 -34.93
CA GLU A 226 -10.25 -19.15 -35.26
C GLU A 226 -10.38 -20.44 -36.07
N ARG A 227 -9.49 -20.62 -37.05
CA ARG A 227 -9.45 -21.89 -37.84
C ARG A 227 -9.03 -23.09 -36.99
N LEU A 228 -8.09 -22.90 -36.05
CA LEU A 228 -7.67 -23.96 -35.13
C LEU A 228 -8.81 -24.41 -34.21
N ALA A 229 -9.77 -23.53 -33.89
CA ALA A 229 -10.91 -23.84 -33.05
C ALA A 229 -11.83 -24.91 -33.65
N VAL A 230 -11.92 -24.98 -35.00
CA VAL A 230 -12.75 -25.93 -35.75
C VAL A 230 -11.99 -27.11 -36.31
N GLN A 231 -10.67 -27.13 -36.28
CA GLN A 231 -9.86 -28.24 -36.75
C GLN A 231 -9.86 -29.41 -35.77
N LYS A 232 -9.74 -30.63 -36.32
CA LYS A 232 -9.56 -31.86 -35.51
C LYS A 232 -8.20 -31.82 -34.78
N ALA A 233 -8.14 -32.49 -33.63
CA ALA A 233 -6.91 -32.61 -32.85
C ALA A 233 -5.80 -33.27 -33.71
N LYS A 234 -4.60 -32.70 -33.63
CA LYS A 234 -3.38 -33.25 -34.23
C LYS A 234 -2.53 -33.88 -33.14
N PRO A 235 -1.65 -34.87 -33.44
CA PRO A 235 -0.75 -35.47 -32.45
C PRO A 235 0.08 -34.43 -31.69
N LEU A 236 0.56 -33.38 -32.39
CA LEU A 236 1.31 -32.28 -31.78
C LEU A 236 0.51 -31.44 -30.75
N SER A 237 -0.82 -31.56 -30.71
CA SER A 237 -1.63 -30.80 -29.73
C SER A 237 -1.34 -31.18 -28.28
N THR A 238 -0.75 -32.34 -28.02
CA THR A 238 -0.28 -32.77 -26.69
C THR A 238 0.89 -31.91 -26.18
N MET A 239 1.70 -31.35 -27.08
CA MET A 239 2.83 -30.47 -26.70
C MET A 239 2.36 -29.20 -25.96
N TYR A 240 1.11 -28.78 -26.13
CA TYR A 240 0.57 -27.63 -25.39
C TYR A 240 0.42 -27.88 -23.87
N ILE A 241 0.59 -29.12 -23.41
CA ILE A 241 0.65 -29.42 -21.96
C ILE A 241 1.91 -28.78 -21.35
N VAL A 242 3.02 -28.70 -22.08
CA VAL A 242 4.29 -28.15 -21.57
C VAL A 242 4.14 -26.68 -21.14
N PRO A 243 3.62 -25.75 -21.95
CA PRO A 243 3.37 -24.37 -21.50
C PRO A 243 2.41 -24.27 -20.32
N LEU A 244 1.37 -25.10 -20.26
CA LEU A 244 0.43 -25.12 -19.14
C LEU A 244 1.12 -25.58 -17.84
N LEU A 245 1.95 -26.61 -17.91
CA LEU A 245 2.80 -27.03 -16.80
C LEU A 245 3.83 -25.95 -16.43
N GLY A 246 4.41 -25.27 -17.43
CA GLY A 246 5.29 -24.14 -17.22
C GLY A 246 4.66 -23.02 -16.40
N VAL A 247 3.40 -22.68 -16.67
CA VAL A 247 2.63 -21.72 -15.87
C VAL A 247 2.51 -22.18 -14.42
N ILE A 248 2.19 -23.47 -14.18
CA ILE A 248 2.03 -24.03 -12.84
C ILE A 248 3.37 -24.08 -12.10
N VAL A 249 4.43 -24.50 -12.78
CA VAL A 249 5.79 -24.57 -12.21
C VAL A 249 6.27 -23.17 -11.82
N LEU A 250 6.12 -22.18 -12.69
CA LEU A 250 6.49 -20.82 -12.37
C LEU A 250 5.63 -20.26 -11.23
N ALA A 251 4.34 -20.55 -11.19
CA ALA A 251 3.50 -20.16 -10.07
C ALA A 251 3.91 -20.84 -8.75
N ARG A 252 4.58 -22.02 -8.79
CA ARG A 252 5.07 -22.73 -7.58
C ARG A 252 6.41 -22.20 -7.07
N PHE A 253 7.29 -21.78 -7.99
CA PHE A 253 8.69 -21.47 -7.65
C PHE A 253 9.06 -19.99 -7.77
N SER A 254 8.18 -19.10 -8.26
CA SER A 254 8.37 -17.65 -8.23
C SER A 254 7.81 -17.08 -6.92
N SER A 255 8.45 -16.01 -6.42
CA SER A 255 7.90 -15.14 -5.39
C SER A 255 7.88 -13.69 -5.89
N VAL A 256 7.01 -12.86 -5.33
CA VAL A 256 7.03 -11.40 -5.57
C VAL A 256 8.38 -10.80 -5.18
N ASP A 257 9.06 -11.38 -4.19
CA ASP A 257 10.35 -10.90 -3.70
C ASP A 257 11.53 -11.38 -4.55
N SER A 258 11.30 -12.25 -5.53
CA SER A 258 12.38 -12.81 -6.35
C SER A 258 12.90 -11.80 -7.38
N PRO A 259 14.19 -11.38 -7.36
CA PRO A 259 14.74 -10.37 -8.29
C PRO A 259 14.56 -10.72 -9.77
N TRP A 260 14.64 -12.01 -10.11
CA TRP A 260 14.48 -12.49 -11.49
C TRP A 260 13.06 -12.30 -12.05
N VAL A 261 12.03 -12.13 -11.19
CA VAL A 261 10.68 -11.77 -11.62
C VAL A 261 10.67 -10.42 -12.32
N TYR A 262 11.46 -9.48 -11.82
CA TYR A 262 11.57 -8.12 -12.32
C TYR A 262 12.55 -7.99 -13.50
N SER A 263 13.35 -9.03 -13.77
CA SER A 263 14.33 -9.07 -14.87
C SER A 263 13.76 -9.63 -16.19
N GLY A 264 12.45 -9.43 -16.46
CA GLY A 264 11.80 -9.83 -17.72
C GLY A 264 10.95 -11.11 -17.66
N LEU A 265 10.86 -11.79 -16.51
CA LEU A 265 9.99 -12.96 -16.35
C LEU A 265 8.53 -12.66 -16.70
N LEU A 266 8.02 -11.48 -16.33
CA LEU A 266 6.63 -11.09 -16.61
C LEU A 266 6.31 -11.13 -18.11
N THR A 267 7.24 -10.64 -18.96
CA THR A 267 7.09 -10.73 -20.42
C THR A 267 7.19 -12.18 -20.94
N LEU A 268 8.12 -12.97 -20.38
CA LEU A 268 8.24 -14.40 -20.71
C LEU A 268 6.96 -15.15 -20.33
N PHE A 269 6.41 -14.86 -19.14
CA PHE A 269 5.18 -15.46 -18.66
C PHE A 269 3.97 -15.07 -19.52
N ALA A 270 3.94 -13.84 -20.03
CA ALA A 270 2.94 -13.41 -21.02
C ALA A 270 3.06 -14.23 -22.32
N GLY A 271 4.28 -14.56 -22.75
CA GLY A 271 4.52 -15.47 -23.86
C GLY A 271 3.94 -16.87 -23.62
N LEU A 272 4.17 -17.45 -22.45
CA LEU A 272 3.55 -18.72 -22.05
C LEU A 272 2.04 -18.62 -22.00
N SER A 273 1.50 -17.53 -21.47
CA SER A 273 0.06 -17.25 -21.41
C SER A 273 -0.56 -17.18 -22.82
N ALA A 274 0.15 -16.55 -23.78
CA ALA A 274 -0.28 -16.50 -25.17
C ALA A 274 -0.32 -17.90 -25.82
N ILE A 275 0.63 -18.78 -25.50
CA ILE A 275 0.61 -20.16 -25.97
C ILE A 275 -0.53 -20.95 -25.31
N CYS A 276 -0.77 -20.77 -24.00
CA CYS A 276 -1.90 -21.37 -23.30
C CYS A 276 -3.25 -20.89 -23.87
N LEU A 277 -3.35 -19.63 -24.29
CA LEU A 277 -4.51 -19.08 -24.97
C LEU A 277 -4.77 -19.84 -26.30
N ILE A 278 -3.75 -20.05 -27.13
CA ILE A 278 -3.88 -20.84 -28.37
C ILE A 278 -4.30 -22.28 -28.03
N ALA A 279 -3.68 -22.87 -27.03
CA ALA A 279 -3.97 -24.22 -26.56
C ALA A 279 -5.40 -24.40 -26.06
N SER A 280 -5.97 -23.37 -25.45
CA SER A 280 -7.35 -23.36 -24.93
C SER A 280 -8.40 -23.41 -26.04
N VAL A 281 -8.03 -23.00 -27.25
CA VAL A 281 -8.92 -22.96 -28.43
C VAL A 281 -8.68 -24.17 -29.34
N HIS A 282 -7.42 -24.60 -29.52
CA HIS A 282 -7.06 -25.72 -30.38
C HIS A 282 -7.52 -27.05 -29.81
N ALA A 283 -8.15 -27.89 -30.64
CA ALA A 283 -8.61 -29.22 -30.22
C ALA A 283 -7.43 -30.06 -29.69
N GLY A 284 -7.55 -30.56 -28.48
CA GLY A 284 -6.50 -31.32 -27.80
C GLY A 284 -6.73 -31.44 -26.29
N PRO A 285 -5.81 -32.08 -25.56
CA PRO A 285 -5.98 -32.35 -24.14
C PRO A 285 -6.10 -31.08 -23.29
N VAL A 286 -5.31 -30.04 -23.57
CA VAL A 286 -5.38 -28.76 -22.85
C VAL A 286 -6.75 -28.10 -22.99
N ARG A 287 -7.29 -28.03 -24.22
CA ARG A 287 -8.65 -27.54 -24.44
C ARG A 287 -9.67 -28.37 -23.66
N SER A 288 -9.55 -29.69 -23.64
CA SER A 288 -10.47 -30.56 -22.91
C SER A 288 -10.46 -30.28 -21.41
N ILE A 289 -9.27 -30.11 -20.84
CA ILE A 289 -9.10 -29.75 -19.41
C ILE A 289 -9.73 -28.38 -19.13
N LEU A 290 -9.34 -27.37 -19.91
CA LEU A 290 -9.81 -25.99 -19.72
C LEU A 290 -11.30 -25.83 -20.04
N SER A 291 -11.88 -26.66 -20.91
CA SER A 291 -13.33 -26.65 -21.21
C SER A 291 -14.18 -27.45 -20.21
N SER A 292 -13.58 -27.99 -19.15
CA SER A 292 -14.29 -28.67 -18.08
C SER A 292 -15.30 -27.74 -17.41
N SER A 293 -16.47 -28.28 -17.06
CA SER A 293 -17.57 -27.46 -16.52
C SER A 293 -17.19 -26.68 -15.25
N PRO A 294 -16.42 -27.22 -14.29
CA PRO A 294 -15.99 -26.44 -13.12
C PRO A 294 -15.15 -25.22 -13.48
N LEU A 295 -14.10 -25.40 -14.30
CA LEU A 295 -13.22 -24.31 -14.70
C LEU A 295 -13.95 -23.22 -15.50
N VAL A 296 -14.83 -23.64 -16.42
CA VAL A 296 -15.64 -22.70 -17.21
C VAL A 296 -16.55 -21.87 -16.30
N ARG A 297 -17.26 -22.51 -15.35
CA ARG A 297 -18.14 -21.79 -14.42
C ARG A 297 -17.36 -20.80 -13.54
N ILE A 298 -16.17 -21.19 -13.05
CA ILE A 298 -15.29 -20.28 -12.30
C ILE A 298 -14.83 -19.12 -13.20
N GLY A 299 -14.48 -19.40 -14.45
CA GLY A 299 -14.08 -18.38 -15.42
C GLY A 299 -15.18 -17.40 -15.79
N GLU A 300 -16.44 -17.86 -15.88
CA GLU A 300 -17.60 -16.99 -16.16
C GLU A 300 -17.82 -15.94 -15.07
N VAL A 301 -17.52 -16.26 -13.80
CA VAL A 301 -17.65 -15.37 -12.64
C VAL A 301 -16.30 -14.85 -12.14
N SER A 302 -15.21 -15.08 -12.90
CA SER A 302 -13.83 -14.73 -12.49
C SER A 302 -13.65 -13.25 -12.14
N TYR A 303 -14.41 -12.37 -12.78
CA TYR A 303 -14.36 -10.94 -12.49
C TYR A 303 -14.89 -10.63 -11.09
N GLY A 304 -16.05 -11.13 -10.72
CA GLY A 304 -16.61 -10.97 -9.37
C GLY A 304 -15.72 -11.62 -8.31
N LEU A 305 -15.20 -12.84 -8.60
CA LEU A 305 -14.24 -13.51 -7.71
C LEU A 305 -12.99 -12.64 -7.48
N TYR A 306 -12.44 -12.05 -8.54
CA TYR A 306 -11.29 -11.16 -8.45
C TYR A 306 -11.58 -9.90 -7.65
N LEU A 307 -12.75 -9.30 -7.79
CA LEU A 307 -13.14 -8.09 -7.06
C LEU A 307 -13.33 -8.34 -5.55
N ILE A 308 -13.87 -9.50 -5.18
CA ILE A 308 -14.40 -9.73 -3.83
C ILE A 308 -13.41 -10.49 -2.94
N HIS A 309 -12.54 -11.36 -3.51
CA HIS A 309 -11.66 -12.20 -2.70
C HIS A 309 -10.74 -11.41 -1.77
N TRP A 310 -10.16 -10.32 -2.27
CA TRP A 310 -9.15 -9.58 -1.52
C TRP A 310 -9.73 -8.82 -0.32
N PRO A 311 -10.80 -8.01 -0.44
CA PRO A 311 -11.47 -7.45 0.73
C PRO A 311 -11.89 -8.50 1.78
N VAL A 312 -12.36 -9.67 1.32
CA VAL A 312 -12.72 -10.77 2.23
C VAL A 312 -11.49 -11.29 2.97
N ILE A 313 -10.37 -11.52 2.27
CA ILE A 313 -9.13 -12.01 2.88
C ILE A 313 -8.56 -11.00 3.87
N VAL A 314 -8.57 -9.70 3.53
CA VAL A 314 -8.03 -8.64 4.38
C VAL A 314 -8.83 -8.50 5.67
N TRP A 315 -10.15 -8.52 5.61
CA TRP A 315 -10.97 -8.31 6.81
C TRP A 315 -11.31 -9.59 7.57
N LEU A 316 -11.31 -10.73 6.90
CA LEU A 316 -11.50 -12.03 7.53
C LEU A 316 -10.13 -12.71 7.70
N ASN A 317 -9.27 -12.12 8.50
CA ASN A 317 -7.90 -12.58 8.76
C ASN A 317 -7.77 -13.28 10.12
N SER A 318 -6.58 -13.84 10.38
CA SER A 318 -6.29 -14.57 11.63
C SER A 318 -6.25 -13.67 12.87
N GLU A 319 -6.14 -12.36 12.72
CA GLU A 319 -6.15 -11.40 13.82
C GLU A 319 -7.58 -11.18 14.36
N ARG A 320 -8.58 -11.27 13.46
CA ARG A 320 -9.99 -11.07 13.80
C ARG A 320 -10.75 -12.36 14.06
N VAL A 321 -10.26 -13.49 13.56
CA VAL A 321 -10.95 -14.78 13.65
C VAL A 321 -9.95 -15.85 14.05
N ASP A 322 -10.09 -16.41 15.25
CA ASP A 322 -9.22 -17.45 15.79
C ASP A 322 -9.56 -18.82 15.14
N LEU A 323 -9.09 -19.00 13.91
CA LEU A 323 -9.21 -20.24 13.14
C LEU A 323 -7.83 -20.66 12.62
N GLN A 324 -7.64 -21.96 12.48
CA GLN A 324 -6.44 -22.47 11.80
C GLN A 324 -6.36 -21.92 10.37
N PRO A 325 -5.17 -21.55 9.85
CA PRO A 325 -5.01 -20.88 8.56
C PRO A 325 -5.70 -21.57 7.39
N THR A 326 -5.66 -22.90 7.32
CA THR A 326 -6.32 -23.68 6.26
C THR A 326 -7.85 -23.66 6.37
N VAL A 327 -8.39 -23.66 7.59
CA VAL A 327 -9.84 -23.56 7.84
C VAL A 327 -10.32 -22.17 7.52
N LEU A 328 -9.56 -21.15 7.96
CA LEU A 328 -9.83 -19.75 7.66
C LEU A 328 -9.89 -19.51 6.15
N PHE A 329 -8.91 -20.01 5.40
CA PHE A 329 -8.91 -19.92 3.94
C PHE A 329 -10.15 -20.58 3.33
N GLY A 330 -10.57 -21.74 3.83
CA GLY A 330 -11.82 -22.38 3.41
C GLY A 330 -13.04 -21.47 3.60
N VAL A 331 -13.14 -20.81 4.76
CA VAL A 331 -14.21 -19.83 5.07
C VAL A 331 -14.13 -18.61 4.14
N GLN A 332 -12.94 -18.05 3.94
CA GLN A 332 -12.72 -16.93 3.02
C GLN A 332 -13.18 -17.26 1.59
N VAL A 333 -12.86 -18.45 1.09
CA VAL A 333 -13.30 -18.91 -0.23
C VAL A 333 -14.82 -19.04 -0.29
N ILE A 334 -15.46 -19.65 0.72
CA ILE A 334 -16.91 -19.80 0.77
C ILE A 334 -17.60 -18.42 0.75
N VAL A 335 -17.17 -17.49 1.61
CA VAL A 335 -17.73 -16.13 1.68
C VAL A 335 -17.53 -15.41 0.34
N THR A 336 -16.34 -15.49 -0.25
CA THR A 336 -16.04 -14.91 -1.57
C THR A 336 -16.99 -15.46 -2.64
N VAL A 337 -17.19 -16.77 -2.70
CA VAL A 337 -18.08 -17.41 -3.68
C VAL A 337 -19.53 -16.97 -3.48
N ILE A 338 -20.03 -16.95 -2.25
CA ILE A 338 -21.41 -16.52 -1.94
C ILE A 338 -21.62 -15.07 -2.40
N LEU A 339 -20.74 -14.15 -2.02
CA LEU A 339 -20.83 -12.74 -2.39
C LEU A 339 -20.70 -12.56 -3.91
N THR A 340 -19.82 -13.33 -4.56
CA THR A 340 -19.66 -13.30 -6.03
C THR A 340 -20.92 -13.76 -6.74
N VAL A 341 -21.52 -14.86 -6.30
CA VAL A 341 -22.77 -15.38 -6.90
C VAL A 341 -23.91 -14.36 -6.68
N ALA A 342 -24.00 -13.77 -5.50
CA ALA A 342 -24.98 -12.72 -5.23
C ALA A 342 -24.77 -11.50 -6.15
N SER A 343 -23.53 -10.98 -6.25
CA SER A 343 -23.18 -9.88 -7.16
C SER A 343 -23.51 -10.21 -8.62
N TYR A 344 -23.17 -11.42 -9.06
CA TYR A 344 -23.43 -11.86 -10.44
C TYR A 344 -24.92 -11.83 -10.78
N TRP A 345 -25.80 -12.37 -9.93
CA TRP A 345 -27.22 -12.43 -10.19
C TRP A 345 -27.97 -11.13 -9.93
N LEU A 346 -27.57 -10.36 -8.91
CA LEU A 346 -28.29 -9.16 -8.49
C LEU A 346 -27.81 -7.90 -9.23
N ILE A 347 -26.53 -7.85 -9.65
CA ILE A 347 -25.92 -6.65 -10.21
C ILE A 347 -25.50 -6.88 -11.68
N GLU A 348 -24.60 -7.86 -11.92
CA GLU A 348 -23.96 -7.99 -13.23
C GLU A 348 -24.95 -8.44 -14.32
N GLN A 349 -25.72 -9.50 -14.07
CA GLN A 349 -26.65 -10.06 -15.05
C GLN A 349 -27.79 -9.11 -15.45
N PRO A 350 -28.49 -8.41 -14.52
CA PRO A 350 -29.55 -7.47 -14.88
C PRO A 350 -29.05 -6.32 -15.75
N ILE A 351 -27.87 -5.76 -15.42
CA ILE A 351 -27.28 -4.65 -16.16
C ILE A 351 -26.73 -5.11 -17.51
N ARG A 352 -26.03 -6.25 -17.55
CA ARG A 352 -25.47 -6.84 -18.78
C ARG A 352 -26.55 -7.20 -19.79
N ARG A 353 -27.70 -7.74 -19.35
CA ARG A 353 -28.85 -8.11 -20.21
C ARG A 353 -29.73 -6.91 -20.57
N ARG A 354 -29.32 -5.67 -20.24
CA ARG A 354 -30.09 -4.44 -20.49
C ARG A 354 -31.49 -4.43 -19.87
N LYS A 355 -31.73 -5.17 -18.79
CA LYS A 355 -33.00 -5.13 -18.07
C LYS A 355 -33.20 -3.82 -17.30
N VAL A 356 -32.11 -3.17 -16.88
CA VAL A 356 -32.12 -1.97 -16.04
C VAL A 356 -31.61 -0.74 -16.78
N LEU A 357 -30.57 -0.86 -17.62
CA LEU A 357 -29.93 0.24 -18.36
C LEU A 357 -30.14 0.08 -19.87
N LEU A 358 -31.17 0.72 -20.42
CA LEU A 358 -31.65 0.48 -21.78
C LEU A 358 -30.83 1.19 -22.88
N SER A 359 -30.22 2.36 -22.60
CA SER A 359 -29.48 3.15 -23.59
C SER A 359 -28.06 3.52 -23.15
N VAL A 360 -27.17 3.84 -24.11
CA VAL A 360 -25.80 4.27 -23.83
C VAL A 360 -25.78 5.60 -23.05
N ARG A 361 -26.71 6.52 -23.33
CA ARG A 361 -26.81 7.81 -22.62
C ARG A 361 -27.18 7.62 -21.14
N TRP A 362 -28.18 6.79 -20.86
CA TRP A 362 -28.56 6.43 -19.49
C TRP A 362 -27.43 5.72 -18.75
N SER A 363 -26.73 4.83 -19.44
CA SER A 363 -25.57 4.14 -18.85
C SER A 363 -24.44 5.11 -18.47
N ALA A 364 -24.17 6.12 -19.30
CA ALA A 364 -23.11 7.09 -19.03
C ALA A 364 -23.48 8.02 -17.87
N SER A 365 -24.71 8.57 -17.85
CA SER A 365 -25.15 9.44 -16.76
C SER A 365 -25.26 8.69 -15.43
N THR A 366 -25.77 7.45 -15.43
CA THR A 366 -25.84 6.62 -14.22
C THR A 366 -24.44 6.26 -13.73
N PHE A 367 -23.51 5.96 -14.64
CA PHE A 367 -22.11 5.73 -14.27
C PHE A 367 -21.48 6.95 -13.61
N VAL A 368 -21.63 8.14 -14.21
CA VAL A 368 -21.12 9.39 -13.61
C VAL A 368 -21.75 9.65 -12.26
N ALA A 369 -23.07 9.47 -12.13
CA ALA A 369 -23.75 9.62 -10.85
C ALA A 369 -23.26 8.60 -9.80
N ALA A 370 -23.00 7.35 -10.19
CA ALA A 370 -22.47 6.33 -9.31
C ALA A 370 -21.02 6.63 -8.87
N VAL A 371 -20.17 7.09 -9.80
CA VAL A 371 -18.80 7.55 -9.48
C VAL A 371 -18.85 8.71 -8.50
N VAL A 372 -19.65 9.75 -8.78
CA VAL A 372 -19.82 10.90 -7.89
C VAL A 372 -20.37 10.44 -6.53
N GLY A 373 -21.33 9.53 -6.52
CA GLY A 373 -21.88 8.95 -5.28
C GLY A 373 -20.83 8.24 -4.43
N VAL A 374 -19.97 7.41 -5.05
CA VAL A 374 -18.87 6.73 -4.35
C VAL A 374 -17.84 7.74 -3.85
N LEU A 375 -17.49 8.77 -4.63
CA LEU A 375 -16.56 9.81 -4.23
C LEU A 375 -17.11 10.62 -3.03
N ILE A 376 -18.40 10.98 -3.06
CA ILE A 376 -19.07 11.66 -1.94
C ILE A 376 -19.11 10.74 -0.72
N LEU A 377 -19.49 9.47 -0.89
CA LEU A 377 -19.53 8.49 0.18
C LEU A 377 -18.14 8.32 0.82
N SER A 378 -17.10 8.17 0.00
CA SER A 378 -15.70 8.06 0.45
C SER A 378 -15.26 9.32 1.22
N SER A 379 -15.73 10.50 0.82
CA SER A 379 -15.38 11.74 1.48
C SER A 379 -16.19 11.98 2.76
N ALA A 380 -17.47 11.63 2.78
CA ALA A 380 -18.37 11.90 3.90
C ALA A 380 -18.21 10.92 5.07
N ILE A 381 -18.16 9.61 4.78
CA ILE A 381 -18.05 8.58 5.84
C ILE A 381 -16.68 8.67 6.53
N LEU A 382 -15.64 8.94 5.78
CA LEU A 382 -14.28 9.00 6.32
C LEU A 382 -13.92 10.41 6.87
N ALA A 383 -14.70 11.45 6.57
CA ALA A 383 -14.61 12.72 7.27
C ALA A 383 -15.19 12.64 8.71
N SER A 384 -16.17 11.76 8.92
CA SER A 384 -16.72 11.53 10.27
C SER A 384 -15.72 10.80 11.19
N ALA A 385 -14.83 9.97 10.63
CA ALA A 385 -13.76 9.32 11.39
C ALA A 385 -12.63 10.30 11.75
N SER A 386 -12.37 11.33 10.90
CA SER A 386 -11.39 12.37 11.18
C SER A 386 -11.91 13.45 12.12
N THR A 387 -13.24 13.67 12.20
CA THR A 387 -13.83 14.66 13.12
C THR A 387 -13.74 14.24 14.58
N GLN A 388 -13.50 12.97 14.90
CA GLN A 388 -13.16 12.57 16.28
C GLN A 388 -11.74 13.02 16.68
N VAL A 389 -10.84 13.18 15.73
CA VAL A 389 -9.50 13.75 15.95
C VAL A 389 -9.56 15.28 16.00
N ASP A 390 -10.40 15.89 15.14
CA ASP A 390 -10.59 17.36 15.11
C ASP A 390 -11.37 17.88 16.32
N THR A 391 -12.28 17.09 16.92
CA THR A 391 -12.93 17.48 18.18
C THR A 391 -11.94 17.49 19.33
N ALA A 392 -10.90 16.68 19.32
CA ALA A 392 -9.81 16.82 20.27
C ALA A 392 -9.00 18.11 20.05
N SER A 393 -8.80 18.53 18.80
CA SER A 393 -8.19 19.80 18.44
C SER A 393 -9.08 21.02 18.76
N GLU A 394 -10.39 20.91 18.58
CA GLU A 394 -11.35 21.98 18.89
C GLU A 394 -11.58 22.14 20.40
N VAL A 395 -11.52 21.06 21.16
CA VAL A 395 -11.54 21.12 22.63
C VAL A 395 -10.25 21.77 23.14
N LEU A 396 -9.10 21.58 22.48
CA LEU A 396 -7.85 22.29 22.77
C LEU A 396 -7.95 23.79 22.43
N ALA A 397 -8.68 24.18 21.38
CA ALA A 397 -8.90 25.59 21.02
C ALA A 397 -9.90 26.30 21.94
N THR A 398 -10.80 25.58 22.61
CA THR A 398 -11.80 26.16 23.54
C THR A 398 -11.30 26.31 24.98
N VAL A 399 -10.15 25.75 25.33
CA VAL A 399 -9.53 25.89 26.66
C VAL A 399 -8.42 26.97 26.68
N ALA A 400 -8.20 27.69 25.60
CA ALA A 400 -7.32 28.86 25.62
C ALA A 400 -7.95 30.01 26.44
N PRO A 401 -7.27 30.58 27.43
CA PRO A 401 -7.80 31.67 28.23
C PRO A 401 -8.01 32.90 27.34
N THR A 402 -9.23 33.39 27.29
CA THR A 402 -9.61 34.63 26.62
C THR A 402 -8.93 35.82 27.31
N THR A 403 -7.90 36.36 26.66
CA THR A 403 -7.43 37.73 26.94
C THR A 403 -8.06 38.70 25.92
N PRO A 404 -8.48 39.91 26.32
CA PRO A 404 -9.22 40.79 25.44
C PRO A 404 -8.34 41.41 24.35
N VAL A 405 -8.86 41.39 23.14
CA VAL A 405 -8.27 42.05 21.96
C VAL A 405 -8.35 43.56 22.13
N VAL A 406 -7.22 44.23 22.23
CA VAL A 406 -7.09 45.66 22.02
C VAL A 406 -6.63 45.88 20.58
N GLY A 407 -7.40 46.73 19.87
CA GLY A 407 -7.25 47.00 18.46
C GLY A 407 -5.94 47.72 18.06
N PRO A 408 -5.69 47.84 16.73
CA PRO A 408 -4.38 48.22 16.22
C PRO A 408 -4.13 49.72 16.34
N SER A 409 -3.01 50.10 16.96
CA SER A 409 -2.43 51.44 16.83
C SER A 409 -1.02 51.30 16.25
N ASN A 410 -0.77 52.11 15.21
CA ASN A 410 0.52 52.30 14.54
C ASN A 410 1.68 52.49 15.51
N VAL A 411 2.78 51.73 15.34
CA VAL A 411 4.08 52.17 15.82
C VAL A 411 5.17 51.75 14.86
N THR A 412 5.93 52.72 14.50
CA THR A 412 7.20 52.83 13.77
C THR A 412 8.33 51.99 14.41
N SER A 413 9.24 51.56 13.54
CA SER A 413 10.56 50.92 13.87
C SER A 413 11.18 51.33 15.17
N THR A 414 11.66 50.38 15.93
CA THR A 414 13.07 50.24 16.39
C THR A 414 13.19 49.25 17.54
N THR A 415 14.33 48.56 17.56
CA THR A 415 14.93 47.87 18.71
C THR A 415 14.52 46.40 18.87
N ILE A 416 15.45 45.53 18.55
CA ILE A 416 15.55 44.15 18.99
C ILE A 416 15.51 44.16 20.52
N VAL A 417 14.38 43.79 21.10
CA VAL A 417 14.28 43.44 22.50
C VAL A 417 14.39 41.94 22.60
N SER A 418 15.48 41.46 23.18
CA SER A 418 15.59 40.10 23.69
C SER A 418 14.34 39.79 24.55
N SER A 419 13.47 38.98 24.04
CA SER A 419 12.36 38.40 24.80
C SER A 419 13.00 37.44 25.81
N SER A 420 13.04 37.84 27.06
CA SER A 420 13.42 37.00 28.18
C SER A 420 12.57 35.73 28.18
N ALA A 421 13.24 34.58 28.17
CA ALA A 421 12.64 33.30 28.34
C ALA A 421 11.75 33.28 29.60
N LYS A 422 10.53 32.78 29.45
CA LYS A 422 9.57 32.58 30.50
C LYS A 422 10.15 31.61 31.54
N PRO A 423 10.33 31.93 32.79
CA PRO A 423 10.60 30.95 33.83
C PRO A 423 9.26 30.26 34.13
N ALA A 424 8.98 29.22 33.39
CA ALA A 424 7.82 28.39 33.72
C ALA A 424 8.17 27.58 34.98
N ARG A 425 7.61 27.97 36.09
CA ARG A 425 7.29 27.03 37.16
C ARG A 425 6.27 26.08 36.57
N VAL A 426 6.72 24.97 35.99
CA VAL A 426 5.85 23.96 35.44
C VAL A 426 5.05 23.40 36.62
N ASP A 427 3.74 23.63 36.61
CA ASP A 427 2.86 23.05 37.61
C ASP A 427 2.91 21.52 37.42
N ARG A 428 3.40 20.80 38.44
CA ARG A 428 3.52 19.33 38.37
C ARG A 428 2.19 18.62 38.18
N THR A 429 1.08 19.32 38.33
CA THR A 429 -0.28 18.80 38.16
C THR A 429 -0.93 19.25 36.85
N GLY A 430 -0.34 20.20 36.13
CA GLY A 430 -0.88 20.72 34.88
C GLY A 430 -0.71 19.74 33.70
N PRO A 431 -1.46 19.96 32.58
CA PRO A 431 -1.28 19.20 31.36
C PRO A 431 0.11 19.47 30.75
N LEU A 432 0.72 18.43 30.21
CA LEU A 432 1.97 18.50 29.44
C LEU A 432 1.66 18.38 27.95
N SER A 433 2.44 19.04 27.10
CA SER A 433 2.37 18.92 25.64
C SER A 433 3.67 18.34 25.11
N VAL A 434 3.61 17.23 24.38
CA VAL A 434 4.78 16.54 23.86
C VAL A 434 4.72 16.37 22.34
N LEU A 435 5.89 16.52 21.68
CA LEU A 435 6.05 16.14 20.28
C LEU A 435 6.70 14.76 20.22
N VAL A 436 6.01 13.80 19.60
CA VAL A 436 6.52 12.43 19.42
C VAL A 436 7.06 12.29 18.01
N ILE A 437 8.36 11.99 17.89
CA ILE A 437 9.07 11.81 16.61
C ILE A 437 9.61 10.39 16.48
N GLY A 438 9.67 9.87 15.26
CA GLY A 438 10.18 8.55 14.95
C GLY A 438 9.48 7.90 13.75
N ASP A 439 9.50 6.58 13.71
CA ASP A 439 8.86 5.77 12.66
C ASP A 439 7.40 5.40 13.00
N SER A 440 6.87 4.35 12.40
CA SER A 440 5.52 3.85 12.68
C SER A 440 5.29 3.46 14.14
N THR A 441 6.33 3.05 14.84
CA THR A 441 6.24 2.75 16.28
C THR A 441 5.98 4.02 17.07
N ALA A 442 6.61 5.14 16.68
CA ALA A 442 6.35 6.45 17.27
C ALA A 442 4.91 6.92 17.04
N GLU A 443 4.39 6.75 15.84
CA GLU A 443 2.99 7.06 15.51
C GLU A 443 2.02 6.23 16.37
N ASN A 444 2.27 4.93 16.51
CA ASN A 444 1.46 4.02 17.31
C ASN A 444 1.52 4.36 18.80
N VAL A 445 2.70 4.65 19.35
CA VAL A 445 2.86 5.10 20.75
C VAL A 445 2.19 6.45 20.97
N ALA A 446 2.31 7.40 20.04
CA ALA A 446 1.64 8.69 20.13
C ALA A 446 0.12 8.54 20.16
N THR A 447 -0.44 7.66 19.33
CA THR A 447 -1.87 7.33 19.32
C THR A 447 -2.31 6.72 20.65
N ALA A 448 -1.54 5.77 21.20
CA ALA A 448 -1.80 5.18 22.50
C ALA A 448 -1.74 6.21 23.64
N LEU A 449 -0.75 7.10 23.64
CA LEU A 449 -0.62 8.18 24.62
C LEU A 449 -1.82 9.16 24.54
N ALA A 450 -2.24 9.53 23.33
CA ALA A 450 -3.38 10.41 23.13
C ALA A 450 -4.69 9.77 23.63
N ALA A 451 -4.93 8.49 23.30
CA ALA A 451 -6.11 7.74 23.73
C ALA A 451 -6.14 7.49 25.24
N GLY A 452 -4.99 7.14 25.83
CA GLY A 452 -4.87 6.89 27.28
C GLY A 452 -4.86 8.16 28.13
N SER A 453 -4.72 9.35 27.52
CA SER A 453 -4.70 10.63 28.21
C SER A 453 -6.13 11.06 28.59
N ASP A 454 -6.32 11.41 29.84
CA ASP A 454 -7.56 12.02 30.40
C ASP A 454 -7.53 13.56 30.35
N GLY A 455 -6.78 14.14 29.41
CA GLY A 455 -6.49 15.58 29.31
C GLY A 455 -5.24 16.02 30.08
N SER A 456 -4.53 15.10 30.70
CA SER A 456 -3.27 15.39 31.39
C SER A 456 -2.07 15.48 30.43
N LEU A 457 -2.21 15.00 29.17
CA LEU A 457 -1.16 15.00 28.16
C LEU A 457 -1.72 15.41 26.80
N GLY A 458 -1.19 16.48 26.21
CA GLY A 458 -1.35 16.83 24.81
C GLY A 458 -0.26 16.15 23.96
N VAL A 459 -0.64 15.45 22.90
CA VAL A 459 0.31 14.71 22.06
C VAL A 459 0.25 15.23 20.63
N ILE A 460 1.40 15.70 20.14
CA ILE A 460 1.60 16.02 18.72
C ILE A 460 2.36 14.84 18.11
N SER A 461 1.71 14.08 17.24
CA SER A 461 2.35 12.96 16.55
C SER A 461 3.05 13.45 15.29
N ALA A 462 4.34 13.14 15.18
CA ALA A 462 5.15 13.31 13.98
C ALA A 462 5.88 12.01 13.60
N GLY A 463 5.43 10.89 14.13
CA GLY A 463 5.84 9.56 13.68
C GLY A 463 5.35 9.29 12.26
N VAL A 464 6.22 8.75 11.40
CA VAL A 464 5.88 8.44 10.00
C VAL A 464 6.29 7.03 9.66
N LEU A 465 5.33 6.28 9.11
CA LEU A 465 5.54 4.90 8.72
C LEU A 465 6.78 4.74 7.82
N GLY A 466 7.68 3.85 8.22
CA GLY A 466 8.88 3.52 7.45
C GLY A 466 9.98 4.60 7.43
N CYS A 467 9.79 5.71 8.14
CA CYS A 467 10.76 6.78 8.18
C CYS A 467 11.70 6.61 9.38
N PRO A 468 13.02 6.46 9.17
CA PRO A 468 13.98 6.43 10.25
C PRO A 468 14.10 7.82 10.90
N LEU A 469 14.65 7.86 12.12
CA LEU A 469 14.96 9.12 12.80
C LEU A 469 15.93 10.00 12.00
N LEU A 470 16.87 9.35 11.31
CA LEU A 470 17.86 10.01 10.47
C LEU A 470 17.28 10.45 9.13
N GLN A 471 17.65 11.62 8.66
CA GLN A 471 17.31 12.04 7.30
C GLN A 471 18.25 11.39 6.30
N VAL A 472 17.74 10.41 5.57
CA VAL A 472 18.52 9.57 4.65
C VAL A 472 17.85 9.49 3.28
N ALA A 473 18.60 9.07 2.25
CA ALA A 473 18.05 8.94 0.90
C ALA A 473 17.28 7.64 0.73
N SER A 474 17.82 6.54 1.24
CA SER A 474 17.24 5.21 1.09
C SER A 474 17.52 4.37 2.32
N VAL A 475 16.63 3.41 2.58
CA VAL A 475 16.82 2.35 3.57
C VAL A 475 16.81 0.99 2.87
N ARG A 476 17.40 -0.01 3.51
CA ARG A 476 17.43 -1.39 3.03
C ARG A 476 17.20 -2.32 4.22
N ASP A 477 16.16 -3.15 4.10
CA ASP A 477 15.89 -4.20 5.07
C ASP A 477 16.88 -5.37 4.92
N ARG A 478 16.74 -6.40 5.75
CA ARG A 478 17.63 -7.56 5.73
C ARG A 478 17.42 -8.52 4.56
N GLU A 479 16.28 -8.45 3.88
CA GLU A 479 16.04 -9.19 2.63
C GLU A 479 16.56 -8.42 1.40
N GLU A 480 17.39 -7.38 1.63
CA GLU A 480 17.96 -6.49 0.62
C GLU A 480 16.92 -5.68 -0.17
N SER A 481 15.68 -5.59 0.33
CA SER A 481 14.66 -4.72 -0.25
C SER A 481 15.00 -3.27 0.02
N GLN A 482 15.37 -2.55 -1.02
CA GLN A 482 15.74 -1.14 -0.96
C GLN A 482 14.53 -0.24 -1.15
N GLN A 483 14.44 0.83 -0.35
CA GLN A 483 13.39 1.81 -0.43
C GLN A 483 13.94 3.24 -0.40
N ASP A 484 13.42 4.09 -1.28
CA ASP A 484 13.67 5.53 -1.24
C ASP A 484 12.77 6.17 -0.17
N VAL A 485 13.39 6.84 0.78
CA VAL A 485 12.75 7.52 1.90
C VAL A 485 13.02 9.03 1.92
N ALA A 486 13.40 9.60 0.78
CA ALA A 486 13.63 11.04 0.64
C ALA A 486 12.38 11.89 0.98
N TYR A 487 11.20 11.29 1.00
CA TYR A 487 9.95 11.91 1.43
C TYR A 487 9.80 12.04 2.95
N CYS A 488 10.66 11.37 3.73
CA CYS A 488 10.59 11.42 5.18
C CYS A 488 10.82 12.84 5.71
N PRO A 489 10.06 13.26 6.73
CA PRO A 489 10.19 14.60 7.29
C PRO A 489 11.56 14.81 7.93
N ASN A 490 12.02 16.07 7.94
CA ASN A 490 13.19 16.46 8.73
C ASN A 490 12.76 16.64 10.19
N ASN A 491 13.13 15.70 11.05
CA ASN A 491 12.77 15.73 12.47
C ASN A 491 13.30 16.97 13.18
N GLY A 492 14.49 17.44 12.87
CA GLY A 492 15.02 18.69 13.42
C GLY A 492 14.18 19.91 13.05
N GLN A 493 13.65 19.98 11.82
CA GLN A 493 12.75 21.05 11.42
C GLN A 493 11.40 20.96 12.13
N LEU A 494 10.82 19.74 12.24
CA LEU A 494 9.56 19.52 12.99
C LEU A 494 9.68 19.98 14.44
N VAL A 495 10.79 19.68 15.09
CA VAL A 495 11.07 20.15 16.47
C VAL A 495 11.13 21.68 16.52
N ARG A 496 11.88 22.32 15.61
CA ARG A 496 11.95 23.80 15.54
C ARG A 496 10.58 24.44 15.38
N ASP A 497 9.74 23.89 14.50
CA ASP A 497 8.41 24.42 14.22
C ASP A 497 7.44 24.26 15.40
N SER A 498 7.69 23.28 16.26
CA SER A 498 6.84 22.93 17.41
C SER A 498 7.27 23.56 18.75
N LEU A 499 8.44 24.19 18.85
CA LEU A 499 9.04 24.66 20.12
C LEU A 499 8.12 25.49 21.01
N MET A 500 7.24 26.31 20.40
CA MET A 500 6.35 27.22 21.15
C MET A 500 5.12 26.52 21.72
N SER A 501 4.85 25.27 21.34
CA SER A 501 3.63 24.53 21.67
C SER A 501 3.89 23.25 22.47
N ILE A 502 5.16 22.92 22.78
CA ILE A 502 5.54 21.69 23.46
C ILE A 502 6.31 21.96 24.76
N ASP A 503 6.26 21.02 25.68
CA ASP A 503 7.03 20.99 26.92
C ASP A 503 8.20 20.00 26.83
N ALA A 504 8.12 18.99 25.95
CA ALA A 504 9.20 18.04 25.72
C ALA A 504 9.15 17.44 24.30
N VAL A 505 10.29 16.93 23.84
CA VAL A 505 10.37 16.06 22.67
C VAL A 505 10.47 14.61 23.14
N VAL A 506 9.64 13.74 22.56
CA VAL A 506 9.63 12.30 22.82
C VAL A 506 10.16 11.59 21.58
N ILE A 507 11.23 10.82 21.73
CA ILE A 507 11.82 10.01 20.66
C ILE A 507 11.39 8.56 20.87
N VAL A 508 10.81 7.97 19.82
CA VAL A 508 10.46 6.54 19.77
C VAL A 508 11.07 5.95 18.51
N ALA A 509 12.09 5.12 18.68
CA ALA A 509 12.75 4.44 17.58
C ALA A 509 12.21 3.01 17.45
N GLY A 510 11.61 2.70 16.33
CA GLY A 510 11.13 1.36 16.00
C GLY A 510 12.03 0.66 14.97
N VAL A 511 11.40 -0.19 14.16
CA VAL A 511 12.08 -1.10 13.23
C VAL A 511 12.81 -0.38 12.10
N ALA A 512 12.28 0.72 11.58
CA ALA A 512 12.93 1.47 10.50
C ALA A 512 14.33 1.97 10.89
N ASN A 513 14.58 2.14 12.18
CA ASN A 513 15.90 2.52 12.71
C ASN A 513 16.85 1.33 12.89
N GLN A 514 16.43 0.12 12.54
CA GLN A 514 17.23 -1.10 12.61
C GLN A 514 17.71 -1.55 11.22
N TRP A 515 17.55 -0.72 10.19
CA TRP A 515 17.92 -1.05 8.83
C TRP A 515 19.16 -0.31 8.35
N ALA A 516 19.82 -0.90 7.35
CA ALA A 516 20.90 -0.22 6.64
C ALA A 516 20.33 0.98 5.86
N TYR A 517 21.12 2.06 5.77
CA TYR A 517 20.68 3.27 5.06
C TYR A 517 21.79 3.87 4.21
N LYS A 518 21.38 4.69 3.24
CA LYS A 518 22.27 5.59 2.49
C LYS A 518 22.01 7.03 2.87
N LYS A 519 23.09 7.79 3.11
CA LYS A 519 22.98 9.26 3.26
C LYS A 519 22.62 9.93 1.94
N ILE A 520 21.97 11.07 2.01
CA ILE A 520 21.70 11.92 0.86
C ILE A 520 23.01 12.29 0.18
N GLY A 521 23.13 11.98 -1.11
CA GLY A 521 24.34 12.23 -1.90
C GLY A 521 25.47 11.21 -1.73
N SER A 522 25.22 10.07 -1.11
CA SER A 522 26.17 8.95 -0.96
C SER A 522 25.61 7.66 -1.54
N ASP A 523 26.46 6.88 -2.22
CA ASP A 523 26.11 5.54 -2.71
C ASP A 523 26.47 4.43 -1.71
N MET A 524 27.09 4.76 -0.60
CA MET A 524 27.58 3.79 0.38
C MET A 524 26.47 3.44 1.40
N TRP A 525 26.24 2.14 1.60
CA TRP A 525 25.37 1.63 2.65
C TRP A 525 26.05 1.68 4.02
N ILE A 526 25.32 2.14 5.01
CA ILE A 526 25.72 2.15 6.42
C ILE A 526 24.87 1.09 7.13
N GLU A 527 25.56 0.09 7.66
CA GLU A 527 24.90 -1.03 8.33
C GLU A 527 24.50 -0.67 9.77
N PRO A 528 23.35 -1.19 10.26
CA PRO A 528 22.89 -0.98 11.64
C PRO A 528 23.94 -1.45 12.64
N GLY A 529 24.21 -0.63 13.65
CA GLY A 529 25.18 -0.92 14.69
C GLY A 529 26.64 -0.81 14.27
N SER A 530 26.94 -0.37 13.04
CA SER A 530 28.30 0.04 12.66
C SER A 530 28.74 1.30 13.42
N GLU A 531 30.04 1.57 13.46
CA GLU A 531 30.56 2.80 14.08
C GLU A 531 29.96 4.06 13.45
N GLN A 532 29.83 4.08 12.12
CA GLN A 532 29.22 5.21 11.40
C GLN A 532 27.73 5.37 11.75
N TYR A 533 26.99 4.26 11.91
CA TYR A 533 25.60 4.29 12.36
C TYR A 533 25.45 4.95 13.73
N ILE A 534 26.32 4.58 14.68
CA ILE A 534 26.33 5.16 16.04
C ILE A 534 26.68 6.65 16.01
N LEU A 535 27.66 7.05 15.19
CA LEU A 535 28.05 8.46 15.02
C LEU A 535 26.89 9.28 14.45
N ASP A 536 26.14 8.74 13.50
CA ASP A 536 25.02 9.44 12.88
C ASP A 536 23.85 9.60 13.85
N LEU A 537 23.52 8.57 14.65
CA LEU A 537 22.50 8.68 15.70
C LEU A 537 22.90 9.70 16.77
N ASN A 538 24.16 9.71 17.19
CA ASN A 538 24.65 10.69 18.14
C ASN A 538 24.58 12.12 17.55
N SER A 539 24.89 12.28 16.27
CA SER A 539 24.78 13.57 15.58
C SER A 539 23.32 14.04 15.48
N PHE A 540 22.39 13.12 15.26
CA PHE A 540 20.96 13.41 15.28
C PHE A 540 20.50 13.90 16.67
N LEU A 541 20.86 13.16 17.74
CA LEU A 541 20.50 13.60 19.08
C LEU A 541 21.11 14.97 19.42
N LEU A 542 22.36 15.18 19.04
CA LEU A 542 23.02 16.46 19.23
C LEU A 542 22.28 17.60 18.51
N GLU A 543 21.78 17.36 17.31
CA GLU A 543 20.94 18.34 16.59
C GLU A 543 19.66 18.65 17.37
N ILE A 544 18.91 17.62 17.80
CA ILE A 544 17.69 17.82 18.58
C ILE A 544 17.99 18.57 19.89
N GLU A 545 19.03 18.17 20.61
CA GLU A 545 19.45 18.78 21.86
C GLU A 545 19.82 20.27 21.67
N GLN A 546 20.55 20.61 20.63
CA GLN A 546 20.88 22.00 20.29
C GLN A 546 19.63 22.85 19.97
N ILE A 547 18.56 22.26 19.53
CA ILE A 547 17.28 22.94 19.24
C ILE A 547 16.50 23.17 20.54
N VAL A 548 16.38 22.16 21.41
CA VAL A 548 15.45 22.18 22.55
C VAL A 548 16.12 22.72 23.83
N SER A 549 17.40 22.47 24.04
CA SER A 549 18.13 22.87 25.25
C SER A 549 18.10 24.38 25.51
N PRO A 550 18.27 25.27 24.50
CA PRO A 550 18.11 26.71 24.69
C PRO A 550 16.74 27.16 25.19
N GLN A 551 15.74 26.33 25.02
CA GLN A 551 14.37 26.56 25.50
C GLN A 551 14.10 25.92 26.87
N GLY A 552 15.07 25.19 27.41
CA GLY A 552 14.93 24.44 28.66
C GLY A 552 13.97 23.27 28.55
N LEU A 553 13.82 22.66 27.35
CA LEU A 553 12.95 21.53 27.10
C LEU A 553 13.74 20.21 27.16
N PRO A 554 13.28 19.19 27.89
CA PRO A 554 13.91 17.87 27.91
C PRO A 554 13.59 17.03 26.68
N VAL A 555 14.48 16.06 26.41
CA VAL A 555 14.29 14.99 25.43
C VAL A 555 14.03 13.68 26.18
N LEU A 556 12.92 13.05 25.90
CA LEU A 556 12.51 11.79 26.49
C LEU A 556 12.61 10.70 25.43
N VAL A 557 13.33 9.61 25.72
CA VAL A 557 13.57 8.54 24.77
C VAL A 557 12.94 7.26 25.27
N PHE A 558 11.95 6.74 24.57
CA PHE A 558 11.39 5.43 24.88
C PHE A 558 12.35 4.31 24.46
N GLU A 559 12.54 3.33 25.35
CA GLU A 559 13.26 2.10 25.00
C GLU A 559 12.53 1.38 23.87
N THR A 560 13.27 0.78 22.96
CA THR A 560 12.70 -0.04 21.90
C THR A 560 12.43 -1.45 22.43
N PRO A 561 11.18 -1.93 22.45
CA PRO A 561 10.87 -3.27 22.91
C PRO A 561 11.34 -4.32 21.91
N ALA A 562 11.50 -5.57 22.39
CA ALA A 562 11.74 -6.71 21.51
C ALA A 562 10.59 -6.85 20.52
N VAL A 563 10.90 -7.15 19.25
CA VAL A 563 9.94 -7.43 18.20
C VAL A 563 9.86 -8.94 17.95
N ARG A 564 8.75 -9.41 17.34
CA ARG A 564 8.59 -10.83 17.02
C ARG A 564 9.65 -11.28 16.03
N ASP A 565 10.10 -12.53 16.18
CA ASP A 565 10.98 -13.18 15.20
C ASP A 565 10.32 -13.15 13.81
N ASN A 566 10.84 -12.26 12.98
CA ASN A 566 10.47 -12.13 11.60
C ASN A 566 11.76 -11.92 10.79
N PRO A 567 12.05 -12.79 9.81
CA PRO A 567 13.29 -12.71 9.02
C PRO A 567 13.49 -11.35 8.35
N ARG A 568 12.40 -10.63 8.05
CA ARG A 568 12.45 -9.28 7.46
C ARG A 568 12.81 -8.19 8.47
N ILE A 569 12.52 -8.42 9.75
CA ILE A 569 12.70 -7.41 10.80
C ILE A 569 13.98 -7.67 11.58
N LEU A 570 14.17 -8.92 11.99
CA LEU A 570 15.32 -9.38 12.75
C LEU A 570 15.89 -10.63 12.09
N GLY A 571 17.10 -10.56 11.53
CA GLY A 571 17.91 -11.75 11.29
C GLY A 571 18.44 -12.30 12.62
N ASP A 572 19.34 -13.27 12.57
CA ASP A 572 19.94 -13.96 13.73
C ASP A 572 20.64 -13.03 14.74
N GLU A 573 20.63 -11.70 14.53
CA GLU A 573 21.36 -10.77 15.36
C GLU A 573 20.45 -9.77 16.08
N ILE A 574 20.22 -10.02 17.33
CA ILE A 574 19.77 -9.07 18.35
C ILE A 574 20.76 -7.85 18.47
N VAL A 575 21.88 -7.89 17.73
CA VAL A 575 23.00 -6.94 17.86
C VAL A 575 22.58 -5.48 17.63
N SER A 576 21.69 -5.22 16.69
CA SER A 576 21.23 -3.86 16.42
C SER A 576 20.39 -3.29 17.56
N LEU A 577 19.48 -4.10 18.14
CA LEU A 577 18.68 -3.69 19.31
C LEU A 577 19.54 -3.49 20.56
N VAL A 578 20.51 -4.39 20.80
CA VAL A 578 21.43 -4.25 21.93
C VAL A 578 22.28 -2.98 21.78
N ARG A 579 22.77 -2.68 20.58
CA ARG A 579 23.55 -1.46 20.33
C ARG A 579 22.68 -0.21 20.41
N TRP A 580 21.46 -0.25 19.92
CA TRP A 580 20.51 0.85 20.09
C TRP A 580 20.24 1.13 21.58
N ALA A 581 19.98 0.10 22.39
CA ALA A 581 19.82 0.24 23.82
C ALA A 581 21.08 0.82 24.51
N GLN A 582 22.28 0.45 24.03
CA GLN A 582 23.54 1.06 24.49
C GLN A 582 23.65 2.55 24.13
N VAL A 583 23.25 2.94 22.92
CA VAL A 583 23.22 4.34 22.47
C VAL A 583 22.26 5.16 23.33
N ILE A 584 21.03 4.66 23.55
CA ILE A 584 20.04 5.34 24.41
C ILE A 584 20.60 5.52 25.84
N LYS A 585 21.15 4.47 26.41
CA LYS A 585 21.71 4.50 27.73
C LYS A 585 22.94 5.47 27.83
N HIS A 586 23.70 5.53 26.76
CA HIS A 586 24.78 6.51 26.66
C HIS A 586 24.25 7.95 26.61
N TRP A 587 23.15 8.19 25.90
CA TRP A 587 22.50 9.50 25.85
C TRP A 587 22.03 9.95 27.24
N ASP A 588 21.27 9.06 27.93
CA ASP A 588 20.81 9.31 29.32
C ASP A 588 21.98 9.65 30.28
N SER A 589 23.08 8.88 30.19
CA SER A 589 24.25 9.10 31.02
C SER A 589 25.13 10.28 30.61
N SER A 590 24.94 10.87 29.43
CA SER A 590 25.78 11.92 28.87
C SER A 590 25.14 13.31 28.90
N TRP A 591 23.84 13.43 29.08
CA TRP A 591 23.09 14.68 28.98
C TRP A 591 22.05 14.82 30.09
N PHE A 592 22.08 15.91 30.84
CA PHE A 592 21.07 16.21 31.87
C PHE A 592 19.66 16.42 31.31
N SER A 593 19.55 16.85 30.04
CA SER A 593 18.31 17.11 29.33
C SER A 593 17.67 15.85 28.70
N VAL A 594 18.36 14.70 28.71
CA VAL A 594 17.91 13.47 28.10
C VAL A 594 17.58 12.44 29.17
N LYS A 595 16.39 11.83 29.09
CA LYS A 595 15.95 10.72 29.95
C LYS A 595 15.39 9.58 29.16
N THR A 596 15.77 8.37 29.55
CA THR A 596 15.24 7.13 29.00
C THR A 596 13.99 6.70 29.73
N ILE A 597 12.91 6.44 29.00
CA ILE A 597 11.67 5.93 29.56
C ILE A 597 11.63 4.41 29.36
N PRO A 598 11.70 3.60 30.43
CA PRO A 598 11.54 2.17 30.32
C PRO A 598 10.12 1.83 29.86
N TYR A 599 10.04 0.99 28.85
CA TYR A 599 8.79 0.64 28.19
C TYR A 599 8.75 -0.86 27.84
N ALA A 600 9.91 -1.42 27.51
CA ALA A 600 10.03 -2.81 27.11
C ALA A 600 9.61 -3.80 28.21
N ASP A 601 9.85 -3.45 29.48
CA ASP A 601 9.50 -4.27 30.66
C ASP A 601 7.98 -4.37 30.92
N ALA A 602 7.19 -3.47 30.35
CA ALA A 602 5.74 -3.47 30.43
C ALA A 602 5.06 -4.37 29.39
N LEU A 603 5.84 -4.96 28.48
CA LEU A 603 5.34 -5.78 27.38
C LEU A 603 5.72 -7.24 27.55
N SER A 604 4.83 -8.13 27.13
CA SER A 604 5.10 -9.56 27.08
C SER A 604 6.06 -9.89 25.91
N ASP A 605 6.74 -11.05 25.99
CA ASP A 605 7.50 -11.57 24.86
C ASP A 605 6.60 -11.66 23.62
N PRO A 606 6.96 -11.03 22.50
CA PRO A 606 6.14 -10.93 21.30
C PRO A 606 5.81 -12.29 20.66
N ASN A 607 6.57 -13.33 20.96
CA ASN A 607 6.36 -14.67 20.43
C ASN A 607 5.33 -15.48 21.25
N THR A 608 4.98 -15.03 22.46
CA THR A 608 3.98 -15.68 23.32
C THR A 608 2.55 -15.38 22.85
N ALA A 609 1.57 -16.14 23.36
CA ALA A 609 0.17 -15.88 23.07
C ALA A 609 -0.29 -14.51 23.58
N GLN A 610 0.23 -14.06 24.74
CA GLN A 610 -0.06 -12.74 25.30
C GLN A 610 0.60 -11.64 24.47
N GLY A 611 1.88 -11.76 24.14
CA GLY A 611 2.58 -10.79 23.30
C GLY A 611 1.97 -10.64 21.90
N LYS A 612 1.38 -11.69 21.35
CA LYS A 612 0.61 -11.64 20.09
C LYS A 612 -0.71 -10.88 20.21
N LYS A 613 -1.31 -10.81 21.39
CA LYS A 613 -2.49 -9.98 21.65
C LYS A 613 -2.10 -8.51 21.85
N GLU A 614 -1.02 -8.28 22.55
CA GLU A 614 -0.48 -6.95 22.81
C GLU A 614 0.04 -6.28 21.54
N ARG A 615 0.71 -7.05 20.66
CA ARG A 615 1.31 -6.61 19.39
C ARG A 615 0.99 -7.62 18.29
N PRO A 616 -0.18 -7.49 17.64
CA PRO A 616 -0.64 -8.47 16.66
C PRO A 616 0.32 -8.70 15.50
N ASP A 617 0.93 -7.65 14.98
CA ASP A 617 1.95 -7.70 13.92
C ASP A 617 3.38 -7.98 14.45
N GLY A 618 3.55 -8.02 15.77
CA GLY A 618 4.82 -8.22 16.45
C GLY A 618 5.62 -6.96 16.74
N VAL A 619 5.13 -5.80 16.32
CA VAL A 619 5.78 -4.49 16.46
C VAL A 619 4.88 -3.49 17.17
N HIS A 620 3.70 -3.22 16.60
CA HIS A 620 2.80 -2.18 17.04
C HIS A 620 1.84 -2.67 18.13
N LEU A 621 1.54 -1.81 19.09
CA LEU A 621 0.55 -2.08 20.13
C LEU A 621 -0.85 -2.24 19.51
N ALA A 622 -1.61 -3.22 19.97
CA ALA A 622 -3.04 -3.28 19.72
C ALA A 622 -3.74 -2.05 20.31
N GLU A 623 -4.75 -1.53 19.66
CA GLU A 623 -5.38 -0.25 20.02
C GLU A 623 -5.88 -0.23 21.48
N ASP A 624 -6.72 -1.18 21.85
CA ASP A 624 -7.27 -1.29 23.21
C ASP A 624 -6.17 -1.48 24.27
N PHE A 625 -5.19 -2.35 23.97
CA PHE A 625 -4.07 -2.59 24.86
C PHE A 625 -3.17 -1.37 24.97
N GLY A 626 -2.92 -0.67 23.85
CA GLY A 626 -2.12 0.54 23.81
C GLY A 626 -2.70 1.66 24.67
N GLU A 627 -4.01 1.87 24.64
CA GLU A 627 -4.70 2.83 25.49
C GLU A 627 -4.56 2.50 26.98
N GLU A 628 -4.80 1.22 27.37
CA GLU A 628 -4.65 0.76 28.74
C GLU A 628 -3.20 0.90 29.23
N LEU A 629 -2.23 0.46 28.41
CA LEU A 629 -0.81 0.58 28.70
C LEU A 629 -0.38 2.04 28.86
N ALA A 630 -0.85 2.92 27.97
CA ALA A 630 -0.54 4.34 28.06
C ALA A 630 -1.06 4.95 29.36
N ARG A 631 -2.31 4.68 29.71
CA ARG A 631 -2.93 5.19 30.96
C ARG A 631 -2.24 4.65 32.19
N ALA A 632 -1.96 3.35 32.24
CA ALA A 632 -1.44 2.70 33.45
C ALA A 632 0.07 2.86 33.62
N VAL A 633 0.83 2.97 32.54
CA VAL A 633 2.30 2.87 32.57
C VAL A 633 2.99 4.02 31.85
N LEU A 634 2.67 4.29 30.56
CA LEU A 634 3.50 5.18 29.76
C LEU A 634 3.38 6.63 30.19
N ILE A 635 2.16 7.13 30.42
CA ILE A 635 1.91 8.52 30.84
C ILE A 635 2.51 8.79 32.24
N PRO A 636 2.30 7.93 33.26
CA PRO A 636 2.98 8.10 34.55
C PRO A 636 4.52 8.14 34.43
N ARG A 637 5.11 7.21 33.70
CA ARG A 637 6.58 7.16 33.48
C ARG A 637 7.09 8.37 32.69
N LEU A 638 6.36 8.80 31.67
CA LEU A 638 6.70 9.99 30.90
C LEU A 638 6.73 11.23 31.80
N ARG A 639 5.71 11.42 32.64
CA ARG A 639 5.65 12.55 33.56
C ARG A 639 6.75 12.51 34.61
N GLU A 640 7.03 11.36 35.20
CA GLU A 640 8.11 11.17 36.18
C GLU A 640 9.46 11.57 35.55
N ASN A 641 9.83 10.96 34.42
CA ASN A 641 11.09 11.24 33.74
C ASN A 641 11.18 12.67 33.21
N PHE A 642 10.06 13.28 32.81
CA PHE A 642 10.02 14.70 32.44
C PHE A 642 10.44 15.61 33.61
N PHE A 643 9.86 15.40 34.80
CA PHE A 643 10.20 16.21 35.96
C PHE A 643 11.59 15.92 36.49
N ASP A 644 12.05 14.68 36.43
CA ASP A 644 13.44 14.33 36.79
C ASP A 644 14.46 15.03 35.88
N ALA A 645 14.21 15.04 34.56
CA ALA A 645 15.06 15.78 33.62
C ALA A 645 15.07 17.28 33.96
N LEU A 646 13.93 17.89 34.25
CA LEU A 646 13.85 19.30 34.63
C LEU A 646 14.58 19.61 35.94
N ASP A 647 14.44 18.74 36.94
CA ASP A 647 15.10 18.92 38.25
C ASP A 647 16.62 18.78 38.09
N GLU A 648 17.11 17.84 37.28
CA GLU A 648 18.52 17.70 36.97
C GLU A 648 19.08 18.90 36.18
N MET A 649 18.39 19.34 35.12
CA MET A 649 18.77 20.55 34.37
C MET A 649 18.84 21.78 35.27
N ASN A 650 17.91 21.93 36.21
CA ASN A 650 17.88 23.03 37.16
C ASN A 650 19.03 22.96 38.20
N SER A 651 19.28 21.75 38.72
CA SER A 651 20.33 21.53 39.76
C SER A 651 21.75 21.62 39.21
N SER A 652 21.97 21.20 37.96
CA SER A 652 23.29 21.22 37.32
C SER A 652 23.77 22.60 36.88
N GLY A 653 22.94 23.61 36.96
CA GLY A 653 23.24 24.95 36.45
C GLY A 653 23.04 25.11 34.93
N CYS A 654 22.61 24.06 34.25
CA CYS A 654 22.29 24.06 32.83
C CYS A 654 21.32 25.19 32.48
N ARG A 655 20.24 25.31 33.22
CA ARG A 655 19.25 26.37 33.03
C ARG A 655 19.78 27.78 33.27
N ARG A 656 20.68 27.93 34.23
CA ARG A 656 21.32 29.22 34.52
C ARG A 656 22.27 29.63 33.40
N ALA A 657 22.95 28.66 32.77
CA ALA A 657 23.80 28.90 31.61
C ALA A 657 23.00 29.32 30.38
N LEU A 658 21.81 28.73 30.18
CA LEU A 658 20.88 29.07 29.11
C LEU A 658 20.30 30.49 29.29
N ASP A 659 19.87 30.85 30.51
CA ASP A 659 19.37 32.20 30.83
C ASP A 659 20.41 33.30 30.62
N GLN A 660 21.71 32.97 30.67
CA GLN A 660 22.82 33.90 30.49
C GLN A 660 23.47 33.82 29.10
N SER A 661 22.91 33.05 28.15
CA SER A 661 23.52 32.79 26.84
C SER A 661 24.94 32.22 26.91
N LEU A 662 25.22 31.49 27.98
CA LEU A 662 26.52 30.85 28.25
C LEU A 662 26.56 29.42 27.64
N ASP A 663 27.79 28.92 27.48
CA ASP A 663 28.18 27.73 26.77
C ASP A 663 27.29 26.49 27.06
N LEU A 664 26.63 25.93 26.03
CA LEU A 664 25.79 24.70 26.05
C LEU A 664 26.52 23.45 26.58
N ARG A 665 27.85 23.48 26.73
CA ARG A 665 28.62 22.39 27.34
C ARG A 665 28.24 22.11 28.78
N LEU A 666 27.57 23.05 29.45
CA LEU A 666 27.12 22.88 30.84
C LEU A 666 25.90 21.95 30.95
N CYS A 667 25.21 21.66 29.83
CA CYS A 667 24.12 20.70 29.78
C CYS A 667 24.58 19.26 29.53
N ARG A 668 25.87 19.08 29.27
CA ARG A 668 26.52 17.78 29.12
C ARG A 668 27.08 17.32 30.47
N LEU A 669 26.83 16.07 30.81
CA LEU A 669 27.50 15.47 31.97
C LEU A 669 29.02 15.48 31.71
N SER A 670 29.82 15.90 32.68
CA SER A 670 31.27 15.78 32.56
C SER A 670 31.67 14.31 32.45
N GLU A 671 32.44 13.96 31.43
CA GLU A 671 33.03 12.64 31.27
C GLU A 671 33.83 12.21 32.50
#